data_f07d5f6a7696311dbca1e0c25e238a5d
#
_entry.id   f07d5f6a7696311dbca1e0c25e238a5d
#
_cell.length_a   1.000
_cell.length_b   1.000
_cell.length_c   1.000
_cell.angle_alpha   90.00
_cell.angle_beta   90.00
_cell.angle_gamma   90.00
#
_symmetry.space_group_name_H-M   'P 1'
#
loop_
_entity.id
_entity.type
_entity.pdbx_description
1 polymer ?
#
loop_
_entity_poly.entity_id
_entity_poly.type
_entity_poly.pdbx_seq_one_letter_code
_entity_poly.pdbx_strand_id
1 'polypeptide(L)'
;MRSMSRCLPLLLAALMLLLLPGQSLAASRSLPIEEDYAFFLMGDGQTAYLSTMHGLLFRYRAGESQLEPLPLSEERGQTDTIMGMCCIDSGIYYIDCDTNVLRLMYAEKEGLPETIAIPVQDVKGGHSGSYIKHMVQSGNDLWLMMDARNNDSYVLCRFDLKQNSMKAFDKSRGLHGFALLPDGRVALGFSMYEKEKVFGRLCILDTGSGKVSQQADIPERPEAMAFDEAMGSVLYLSQSKLWSWPLSGQPRALRNMPVNGNGWSNPGIIMEGGLLSVHQNGLSLADPQEVSAGQLHILGESPGFDYYGGNYGTFMNLRPDVDLSFQMQIDPNQSVNTGELGQRIQTGMLPFDVMLMDTQQYNLPALVQKGYCMDLSGQEDLMAAVQAMHPSIQNQVMMDGKLYAIPLRVDGMDVLCYYEKFLQEIGMTRADLPQSFEALIQWAGSWPRSLGDQVRPMEATNLAALLKANFLTHFINYRYSQHGSLDFTDPAFINGLQLIDSQRMPQYSEQMPFVLSKGSSDLMNEDILVLSLTEGGAKVQPARLFVYFINSQTENPELALDYVRTAVQHMKPEFRAALYPSWTEPVEHANYPLWLEEMAQEEALLRSAVAKEGATAAGRDAQARLDAHLAKVEELRPGYQYKITQSELRFYQQQLAPYLFFPPVNPFTNYDEPGGESIDKDLRRYIQGQQSAQAFAQSLQQKARLMEMEGE
;
A
#
# COMPACT_ATOMS: atom_id res chain seq x y z
N MET A 1 27.66 -68.07 7.52
CA MET A 1 26.65 -67.78 6.50
C MET A 1 25.20 -67.72 7.04
N ARG A 2 24.95 -67.28 8.27
CA ARG A 2 23.58 -67.20 8.84
C ARG A 2 23.14 -65.77 9.28
N SER A 3 23.94 -64.74 9.01
CA SER A 3 23.59 -63.36 9.41
C SER A 3 23.13 -62.43 8.25
N MET A 4 23.27 -62.87 6.99
CA MET A 4 22.87 -62.08 5.84
C MET A 4 21.39 -62.18 5.45
N SER A 5 20.64 -63.15 5.95
CA SER A 5 19.23 -63.34 5.54
C SER A 5 18.21 -62.51 6.32
N ARG A 6 18.63 -61.78 7.36
CA ARG A 6 17.72 -60.90 8.15
C ARG A 6 17.76 -59.42 7.73
N CYS A 7 18.78 -59.01 6.98
CA CYS A 7 18.87 -57.64 6.49
C CYS A 7 18.19 -57.42 5.13
N LEU A 8 17.96 -58.49 4.37
CA LEU A 8 17.35 -58.40 3.03
C LEU A 8 15.90 -57.89 3.03
N PRO A 9 15.00 -58.31 3.94
CA PRO A 9 13.65 -57.77 3.98
C PRO A 9 13.58 -56.32 4.49
N LEU A 10 14.51 -55.89 5.37
CA LEU A 10 14.60 -54.50 5.81
C LEU A 10 15.16 -53.62 4.72
N LEU A 11 16.12 -54.09 3.90
CA LEU A 11 16.61 -53.36 2.74
C LEU A 11 15.57 -53.28 1.62
N LEU A 12 14.79 -54.32 1.39
CA LEU A 12 13.67 -54.31 0.43
C LEU A 12 12.52 -53.40 0.92
N ALA A 13 12.21 -53.35 2.21
CA ALA A 13 11.22 -52.45 2.77
C ALA A 13 11.69 -50.98 2.70
N ALA A 14 12.98 -50.69 2.93
CA ALA A 14 13.58 -49.37 2.75
C ALA A 14 13.63 -48.98 1.26
N LEU A 15 13.90 -49.95 0.36
CA LEU A 15 13.87 -49.68 -1.10
C LEU A 15 12.44 -49.54 -1.63
N MET A 16 11.45 -50.22 -1.06
CA MET A 16 10.02 -49.99 -1.42
C MET A 16 9.50 -48.70 -0.85
N LEU A 17 9.98 -48.23 0.30
CA LEU A 17 9.70 -46.87 0.80
C LEU A 17 10.36 -45.79 -0.05
N LEU A 18 11.48 -46.07 -0.72
CA LEU A 18 12.15 -45.19 -1.68
C LEU A 18 11.56 -45.28 -3.11
N LEU A 19 10.75 -46.32 -3.40
CA LEU A 19 10.09 -46.57 -4.69
C LEU A 19 8.59 -46.33 -4.68
N LEU A 20 8.00 -45.99 -3.56
CA LEU A 20 6.73 -45.27 -3.60
C LEU A 20 7.04 -43.99 -4.34
N PRO A 21 6.31 -43.64 -5.44
CA PRO A 21 6.34 -42.29 -5.89
C PRO A 21 5.89 -41.46 -4.70
N GLY A 22 6.85 -40.91 -4.00
CA GLY A 22 6.57 -39.87 -3.05
C GLY A 22 5.78 -38.86 -3.87
N GLN A 23 4.49 -38.72 -3.62
CA GLN A 23 3.86 -37.44 -3.80
C GLN A 23 4.77 -36.55 -2.98
N SER A 24 5.68 -35.84 -3.64
CA SER A 24 6.43 -34.78 -3.01
C SER A 24 5.31 -33.83 -2.58
N LEU A 25 5.01 -33.83 -1.29
CA LEU A 25 4.25 -32.78 -0.69
C LEU A 25 4.92 -31.52 -1.22
N ALA A 26 4.19 -30.71 -1.96
CA ALA A 26 4.75 -29.55 -2.60
C ALA A 26 5.21 -28.62 -1.46
N ALA A 27 6.52 -28.48 -1.26
CA ALA A 27 7.04 -27.56 -0.28
C ALA A 27 6.50 -26.15 -0.60
N SER A 28 6.18 -25.40 0.44
CA SER A 28 5.76 -24.01 0.28
C SER A 28 6.79 -23.25 -0.56
N ARG A 29 6.32 -22.55 -1.57
CA ARG A 29 7.18 -21.80 -2.51
C ARG A 29 6.55 -20.51 -2.92
N SER A 30 7.37 -19.59 -3.41
CA SER A 30 6.95 -18.32 -3.94
C SER A 30 7.26 -18.21 -5.44
N LEU A 31 6.41 -17.46 -6.14
CA LEU A 31 6.49 -17.15 -7.56
C LEU A 31 6.51 -15.63 -7.68
N PRO A 32 7.69 -15.01 -7.61
CA PRO A 32 7.82 -13.55 -7.60
C PRO A 32 7.40 -12.93 -8.93
N ILE A 33 6.87 -11.72 -8.86
CA ILE A 33 6.65 -10.83 -9.99
C ILE A 33 7.60 -9.65 -9.80
N GLU A 34 8.42 -9.40 -10.80
CA GLU A 34 9.30 -8.23 -10.80
C GLU A 34 8.51 -6.99 -11.20
N GLU A 35 8.67 -5.92 -10.43
CA GLU A 35 8.28 -4.54 -10.76
C GLU A 35 6.76 -4.25 -10.91
N ASP A 36 5.87 -5.17 -10.52
CA ASP A 36 4.41 -4.94 -10.57
C ASP A 36 3.68 -5.53 -9.37
N TYR A 37 2.41 -5.16 -9.21
CA TYR A 37 1.55 -5.65 -8.13
C TYR A 37 0.59 -6.71 -8.67
N ALA A 38 0.63 -7.89 -8.06
CA ALA A 38 -0.35 -8.93 -8.31
C ALA A 38 -1.76 -8.44 -7.93
N PHE A 39 -2.72 -8.55 -8.85
CA PHE A 39 -4.03 -7.98 -8.64
C PHE A 39 -5.15 -9.02 -8.67
N PHE A 40 -5.21 -9.88 -9.67
CA PHE A 40 -6.29 -10.82 -9.85
C PHE A 40 -5.78 -12.22 -10.14
N LEU A 41 -6.28 -13.23 -9.39
CA LEU A 41 -5.89 -14.63 -9.53
C LEU A 41 -7.12 -15.49 -9.87
N MET A 42 -6.97 -16.35 -10.84
CA MET A 42 -7.98 -17.37 -11.20
C MET A 42 -7.31 -18.64 -11.69
N GLY A 43 -8.02 -19.75 -11.67
CA GLY A 43 -7.49 -21.03 -12.18
C GLY A 43 -8.44 -22.19 -12.00
N ASP A 44 -8.03 -23.36 -12.52
CA ASP A 44 -8.80 -24.60 -12.57
C ASP A 44 -8.15 -25.75 -11.77
N GLY A 45 -7.16 -25.47 -10.95
CA GLY A 45 -6.41 -26.46 -10.17
C GLY A 45 -5.18 -27.02 -10.89
N GLN A 46 -5.05 -26.84 -12.19
CA GLN A 46 -3.87 -27.24 -13.00
C GLN A 46 -3.13 -26.02 -13.56
N THR A 47 -3.88 -25.00 -13.89
CA THR A 47 -3.36 -23.75 -14.43
C THR A 47 -3.95 -22.59 -13.65
N ALA A 48 -3.10 -21.63 -13.29
CA ALA A 48 -3.49 -20.35 -12.71
C ALA A 48 -3.13 -19.22 -13.67
N TYR A 49 -3.96 -18.20 -13.68
CA TYR A 49 -3.73 -16.97 -14.42
C TYR A 49 -3.77 -15.80 -13.45
N LEU A 50 -2.81 -14.91 -13.60
CA LEU A 50 -2.63 -13.74 -12.75
C LEU A 50 -2.61 -12.48 -13.59
N SER A 51 -3.44 -11.52 -13.27
CA SER A 51 -3.27 -10.17 -13.80
C SER A 51 -2.62 -9.27 -12.76
N THR A 52 -1.88 -8.28 -13.25
CA THR A 52 -1.25 -7.27 -12.43
C THR A 52 -2.05 -5.95 -12.48
N MET A 53 -1.69 -5.03 -11.61
CA MET A 53 -2.31 -3.70 -11.55
C MET A 53 -2.12 -2.89 -12.84
N HIS A 54 -1.00 -3.10 -13.54
CA HIS A 54 -0.72 -2.47 -14.84
C HIS A 54 -1.22 -3.27 -16.03
N GLY A 55 -2.01 -4.31 -15.77
CA GLY A 55 -2.68 -5.07 -16.82
C GLY A 55 -1.84 -6.15 -17.48
N LEU A 56 -0.67 -6.50 -16.96
CA LEU A 56 0.08 -7.66 -17.42
C LEU A 56 -0.66 -8.95 -17.07
N LEU A 57 -0.50 -9.97 -17.91
CA LEU A 57 -1.10 -11.28 -17.70
C LEU A 57 0.00 -12.34 -17.63
N PHE A 58 -0.06 -13.16 -16.58
CA PHE A 58 0.85 -14.27 -16.37
C PHE A 58 0.08 -15.57 -16.26
N ARG A 59 0.75 -16.66 -16.64
CA ARG A 59 0.27 -18.03 -16.45
C ARG A 59 1.22 -18.79 -15.54
N TYR A 60 0.66 -19.59 -14.65
CA TYR A 60 1.36 -20.58 -13.87
C TYR A 60 0.74 -21.95 -14.12
N ARG A 61 1.53 -22.95 -14.47
CA ARG A 61 1.10 -24.36 -14.53
C ARG A 61 1.66 -25.12 -13.34
N ALA A 62 0.86 -26.05 -12.84
CA ALA A 62 1.26 -26.93 -11.74
C ALA A 62 2.63 -27.56 -12.01
N GLY A 63 3.54 -27.42 -11.05
CA GLY A 63 4.91 -27.97 -11.13
C GLY A 63 5.95 -27.02 -11.76
N GLU A 64 5.57 -25.91 -12.36
CA GLU A 64 6.52 -24.94 -12.90
C GLU A 64 7.18 -24.12 -11.78
N SER A 65 8.38 -23.61 -12.02
CA SER A 65 9.13 -22.80 -11.05
C SER A 65 9.00 -21.29 -11.28
N GLN A 66 8.34 -20.87 -12.36
CA GLN A 66 8.23 -19.47 -12.76
C GLN A 66 6.87 -19.17 -13.36
N LEU A 67 6.49 -17.90 -13.34
CA LEU A 67 5.35 -17.38 -14.08
C LEU A 67 5.73 -17.15 -15.55
N GLU A 68 4.87 -17.58 -16.46
CA GLU A 68 5.01 -17.36 -17.89
C GLU A 68 4.22 -16.11 -18.29
N PRO A 69 4.85 -15.04 -18.80
CA PRO A 69 4.13 -13.89 -19.31
C PRO A 69 3.35 -14.28 -20.58
N LEU A 70 2.09 -13.84 -20.67
CA LEU A 70 1.24 -14.08 -21.82
C LEU A 70 1.12 -12.81 -22.67
N PRO A 71 1.23 -12.93 -24.02
CA PRO A 71 1.01 -11.80 -24.90
C PRO A 71 -0.46 -11.37 -24.84
N LEU A 72 -0.70 -10.09 -24.66
CA LEU A 72 -2.03 -9.52 -24.72
C LEU A 72 -2.42 -9.23 -26.17
N SER A 73 -3.74 -9.27 -26.50
CA SER A 73 -4.21 -8.89 -27.83
C SER A 73 -3.99 -7.39 -28.08
N GLU A 74 -3.61 -7.04 -29.30
CA GLU A 74 -3.24 -5.68 -29.74
C GLU A 74 -4.38 -4.64 -29.67
N GLU A 75 -5.63 -5.04 -29.42
CA GLU A 75 -6.82 -4.16 -29.43
C GLU A 75 -7.18 -3.59 -28.06
N ARG A 76 -6.32 -3.67 -27.07
CA ARG A 76 -6.59 -3.06 -25.76
C ARG A 76 -6.52 -1.55 -25.84
N GLY A 77 -7.69 -0.92 -25.81
CA GLY A 77 -7.77 0.45 -25.36
C GLY A 77 -7.29 0.51 -23.89
N GLN A 78 -6.56 1.58 -23.54
CA GLN A 78 -6.07 1.92 -22.21
C GLN A 78 -7.17 1.78 -21.13
N THR A 79 -7.35 0.59 -20.59
CA THR A 79 -8.14 0.38 -19.39
C THR A 79 -7.16 0.02 -18.28
N ASP A 80 -6.84 0.99 -17.46
CA ASP A 80 -5.85 0.96 -16.38
C ASP A 80 -6.12 -0.09 -15.30
N THR A 81 -7.20 -0.88 -15.40
CA THR A 81 -7.53 -1.92 -14.41
C THR A 81 -8.39 -3.02 -15.01
N ILE A 82 -7.86 -4.25 -15.03
CA ILE A 82 -8.66 -5.44 -15.29
C ILE A 82 -9.43 -5.77 -14.00
N MET A 83 -10.71 -5.49 -14.01
CA MET A 83 -11.59 -5.87 -12.91
C MET A 83 -12.36 -7.14 -13.24
N GLY A 84 -11.97 -8.24 -12.62
CA GLY A 84 -12.61 -9.54 -12.80
C GLY A 84 -12.15 -10.29 -14.03
N MET A 85 -11.64 -11.51 -13.83
CA MET A 85 -11.27 -12.44 -14.89
C MET A 85 -11.95 -13.78 -14.69
N CYS A 86 -12.17 -14.51 -15.78
CA CYS A 86 -12.58 -15.91 -15.75
C CYS A 86 -11.94 -16.68 -16.92
N CYS A 87 -11.80 -17.99 -16.75
CA CYS A 87 -11.45 -18.90 -17.81
C CYS A 87 -12.72 -19.57 -18.32
N ILE A 88 -12.97 -19.49 -19.63
CA ILE A 88 -14.09 -20.15 -20.31
C ILE A 88 -13.52 -20.90 -21.51
N ASP A 89 -13.62 -22.23 -21.52
CA ASP A 89 -13.20 -23.11 -22.62
C ASP A 89 -11.75 -22.86 -23.11
N SER A 90 -10.81 -22.56 -22.20
CA SER A 90 -9.42 -22.21 -22.47
C SER A 90 -9.20 -20.79 -23.05
N GLY A 91 -10.20 -19.93 -22.95
CA GLY A 91 -10.07 -18.49 -23.18
C GLY A 91 -10.11 -17.73 -21.86
N ILE A 92 -9.28 -16.70 -21.74
CA ILE A 92 -9.30 -15.81 -20.60
C ILE A 92 -10.10 -14.58 -20.96
N TYR A 93 -11.14 -14.33 -20.20
CA TYR A 93 -12.02 -13.19 -20.37
C TYR A 93 -11.89 -12.24 -19.18
N TYR A 94 -11.93 -10.95 -19.44
CA TYR A 94 -12.09 -9.92 -18.43
C TYR A 94 -13.46 -9.26 -18.55
N ILE A 95 -13.96 -8.68 -17.45
CA ILE A 95 -15.22 -7.97 -17.45
C ILE A 95 -15.04 -6.51 -17.85
N ASP A 96 -15.84 -6.07 -18.83
CA ASP A 96 -16.05 -4.67 -19.11
C ASP A 96 -17.18 -4.16 -18.19
N CYS A 97 -16.81 -3.47 -17.13
CA CYS A 97 -17.73 -3.02 -16.07
C CYS A 97 -18.82 -2.05 -16.57
N ASP A 98 -18.55 -1.30 -17.63
CA ASP A 98 -19.50 -0.32 -18.17
C ASP A 98 -20.64 -1.01 -18.95
N THR A 99 -20.34 -2.14 -19.57
CA THR A 99 -21.26 -2.84 -20.48
C THR A 99 -21.75 -4.19 -19.95
N ASN A 100 -21.18 -4.73 -18.87
CA ASN A 100 -21.40 -6.11 -18.37
C ASN A 100 -21.11 -7.18 -19.46
N VAL A 101 -20.10 -6.95 -20.27
CA VAL A 101 -19.65 -7.86 -21.31
C VAL A 101 -18.31 -8.44 -20.89
N LEU A 102 -18.18 -9.77 -20.99
CA LEU A 102 -16.88 -10.41 -20.91
C LEU A 102 -16.19 -10.27 -22.27
N ARG A 103 -14.99 -9.70 -22.26
CA ARG A 103 -14.16 -9.56 -23.47
C ARG A 103 -13.03 -10.56 -23.42
N LEU A 104 -12.75 -11.20 -24.55
CA LEU A 104 -11.64 -12.12 -24.68
C LEU A 104 -10.31 -11.37 -24.54
N MET A 105 -9.50 -11.79 -23.60
CA MET A 105 -8.17 -11.23 -23.33
C MET A 105 -7.08 -12.08 -23.96
N TYR A 106 -7.22 -13.40 -23.86
CA TYR A 106 -6.27 -14.37 -24.37
C TYR A 106 -7.00 -15.64 -24.74
N ALA A 107 -6.56 -16.31 -25.80
CA ALA A 107 -7.13 -17.58 -26.25
C ALA A 107 -6.01 -18.59 -26.51
N GLU A 108 -6.12 -19.77 -25.93
CA GLU A 108 -5.24 -20.92 -26.29
C GLU A 108 -5.72 -21.62 -27.59
N LYS A 109 -6.96 -21.38 -27.97
CA LYS A 109 -7.60 -21.98 -29.16
C LYS A 109 -8.24 -20.90 -30.03
N GLU A 110 -8.16 -21.07 -31.32
CA GLU A 110 -8.91 -20.23 -32.26
C GLU A 110 -10.42 -20.52 -32.19
N GLY A 111 -11.22 -19.50 -32.52
CA GLY A 111 -12.68 -19.63 -32.66
C GLY A 111 -13.50 -19.45 -31.39
N LEU A 112 -12.89 -18.96 -30.31
CA LEU A 112 -13.62 -18.55 -29.14
C LEU A 112 -14.36 -17.21 -29.39
N PRO A 113 -15.55 -16.98 -28.79
CA PRO A 113 -16.25 -15.71 -28.93
C PRO A 113 -15.43 -14.54 -28.37
N GLU A 114 -15.29 -13.48 -29.15
CA GLU A 114 -14.59 -12.27 -28.72
C GLU A 114 -15.27 -11.59 -27.52
N THR A 115 -16.60 -11.74 -27.41
CA THR A 115 -17.42 -11.18 -26.35
C THR A 115 -18.52 -12.14 -25.90
N ILE A 116 -18.82 -12.12 -24.58
CA ILE A 116 -19.96 -12.84 -23.97
C ILE A 116 -20.75 -11.84 -23.13
N ALA A 117 -21.98 -11.55 -23.54
CA ALA A 117 -22.86 -10.65 -22.80
C ALA A 117 -23.46 -11.36 -21.56
N ILE A 118 -23.33 -10.76 -20.39
CA ILE A 118 -23.91 -11.24 -19.14
C ILE A 118 -25.27 -10.57 -18.94
N PRO A 119 -26.41 -11.31 -18.86
CA PRO A 119 -27.74 -10.75 -18.72
C PRO A 119 -27.99 -10.24 -17.27
N VAL A 120 -27.29 -9.22 -16.84
CA VAL A 120 -27.35 -8.66 -15.47
C VAL A 120 -28.74 -8.15 -15.09
N GLN A 121 -29.56 -7.72 -16.08
CA GLN A 121 -30.93 -7.30 -15.87
C GLN A 121 -31.82 -8.39 -15.26
N ASP A 122 -31.48 -9.65 -15.41
CA ASP A 122 -32.22 -10.78 -14.83
C ASP A 122 -31.94 -10.94 -13.33
N VAL A 123 -30.93 -10.22 -12.80
CA VAL A 123 -30.60 -10.19 -11.38
C VAL A 123 -31.40 -9.06 -10.74
N LYS A 124 -32.33 -9.37 -9.83
CA LYS A 124 -33.14 -8.40 -9.11
C LYS A 124 -32.23 -7.42 -8.35
N GLY A 125 -32.15 -6.19 -8.84
CA GLY A 125 -31.24 -5.16 -8.34
C GLY A 125 -29.91 -5.06 -9.07
N GLY A 126 -29.67 -5.85 -10.11
CA GLY A 126 -28.49 -5.72 -11.00
C GLY A 126 -28.48 -4.37 -11.73
N HIS A 127 -27.30 -3.80 -11.90
CA HIS A 127 -27.05 -2.55 -12.64
C HIS A 127 -26.20 -2.80 -13.88
N SER A 128 -26.32 -1.96 -14.90
CA SER A 128 -25.23 -1.74 -15.84
C SER A 128 -24.01 -1.30 -15.03
N GLY A 129 -22.87 -1.92 -15.21
CA GLY A 129 -21.69 -1.70 -14.36
C GLY A 129 -21.70 -2.51 -13.05
N SER A 130 -22.43 -3.63 -12.98
CA SER A 130 -22.41 -4.53 -11.82
C SER A 130 -21.02 -5.14 -11.66
N TYR A 131 -20.43 -4.93 -10.50
CA TYR A 131 -19.12 -5.48 -10.16
C TYR A 131 -19.22 -6.99 -9.91
N ILE A 132 -18.35 -7.78 -10.57
CA ILE A 132 -18.22 -9.22 -10.37
C ILE A 132 -16.93 -9.47 -9.61
N LYS A 133 -17.03 -9.96 -8.38
CA LYS A 133 -15.89 -10.20 -7.50
C LYS A 133 -15.19 -11.53 -7.78
N HIS A 134 -15.95 -12.56 -8.14
CA HIS A 134 -15.43 -13.90 -8.34
C HIS A 134 -16.24 -14.66 -9.36
N MET A 135 -15.56 -15.41 -10.23
CA MET A 135 -16.16 -16.22 -11.31
C MET A 135 -15.47 -17.58 -11.35
N VAL A 136 -16.29 -18.64 -11.52
CA VAL A 136 -15.80 -20.01 -11.66
C VAL A 136 -16.63 -20.74 -12.70
N GLN A 137 -15.99 -21.33 -13.71
CA GLN A 137 -16.66 -22.22 -14.66
C GLN A 137 -16.79 -23.64 -14.08
N SER A 138 -17.95 -24.25 -14.25
CA SER A 138 -18.18 -25.69 -13.99
C SER A 138 -19.06 -26.26 -15.09
N GLY A 139 -18.48 -26.99 -16.01
CA GLY A 139 -19.14 -27.47 -17.20
C GLY A 139 -19.66 -26.32 -18.09
N ASN A 140 -20.97 -26.27 -18.35
CA ASN A 140 -21.58 -25.18 -19.12
C ASN A 140 -22.06 -23.99 -18.25
N ASP A 141 -21.87 -24.07 -16.95
CA ASP A 141 -22.32 -23.03 -16.01
C ASP A 141 -21.15 -22.15 -15.60
N LEU A 142 -21.35 -20.85 -15.70
CA LEU A 142 -20.48 -19.84 -15.09
C LEU A 142 -21.10 -19.37 -13.79
N TRP A 143 -20.41 -19.61 -12.68
CA TRP A 143 -20.84 -19.18 -11.36
C TRP A 143 -20.22 -17.82 -11.05
N LEU A 144 -21.05 -16.86 -10.66
CA LEU A 144 -20.70 -15.46 -10.53
C LEU A 144 -21.07 -14.97 -9.14
N MET A 145 -20.13 -14.30 -8.47
CA MET A 145 -20.41 -13.51 -7.29
C MET A 145 -20.53 -12.04 -7.68
N MET A 146 -21.76 -11.54 -7.77
CA MET A 146 -22.08 -10.23 -8.34
C MET A 146 -22.56 -9.27 -7.27
N ASP A 147 -22.26 -7.98 -7.44
CA ASP A 147 -22.77 -6.90 -6.60
C ASP A 147 -24.31 -6.81 -6.72
N ALA A 148 -24.98 -6.79 -5.58
CA ALA A 148 -26.44 -6.79 -5.46
C ALA A 148 -26.97 -5.46 -4.92
N ARG A 149 -26.68 -4.32 -5.53
CA ARG A 149 -27.18 -2.98 -5.12
C ARG A 149 -27.28 -2.75 -3.61
N ASN A 150 -26.74 -1.68 -3.18
CA ASN A 150 -26.72 -1.10 -1.85
C ASN A 150 -25.66 -1.69 -0.92
N ASN A 151 -24.45 -1.14 -1.02
CA ASN A 151 -23.42 -1.20 0.00
C ASN A 151 -22.97 -2.61 0.42
N ASP A 152 -21.92 -3.11 -0.25
CA ASP A 152 -21.10 -4.26 0.18
C ASP A 152 -21.78 -5.65 0.23
N SER A 153 -22.86 -5.87 -0.49
CA SER A 153 -23.51 -7.18 -0.53
C SER A 153 -23.47 -7.81 -1.92
N TYR A 154 -22.82 -8.96 -2.02
CA TYR A 154 -22.82 -9.78 -3.24
C TYR A 154 -23.91 -10.84 -3.21
N VAL A 155 -24.31 -11.31 -4.40
CA VAL A 155 -25.23 -12.42 -4.59
C VAL A 155 -24.62 -13.45 -5.53
N LEU A 156 -24.85 -14.73 -5.26
CA LEU A 156 -24.44 -15.81 -6.15
C LEU A 156 -25.41 -15.93 -7.31
N CYS A 157 -24.87 -15.97 -8.53
CA CYS A 157 -25.58 -16.21 -9.76
C CYS A 157 -25.00 -17.40 -10.51
N ARG A 158 -25.84 -18.14 -11.24
CA ARG A 158 -25.44 -19.16 -12.21
C ARG A 158 -25.86 -18.73 -13.60
N PHE A 159 -24.92 -18.59 -14.51
CA PHE A 159 -25.14 -18.26 -15.90
C PHE A 159 -24.90 -19.48 -16.77
N ASP A 160 -25.91 -19.95 -17.47
CA ASP A 160 -25.82 -21.05 -18.44
C ASP A 160 -25.29 -20.49 -19.77
N LEU A 161 -24.06 -20.86 -20.14
CA LEU A 161 -23.36 -20.39 -21.34
C LEU A 161 -24.05 -20.84 -22.65
N LYS A 162 -24.78 -21.98 -22.64
CA LYS A 162 -25.48 -22.48 -23.83
C LYS A 162 -26.86 -21.85 -24.00
N GLN A 163 -27.59 -21.67 -22.90
CA GLN A 163 -28.94 -21.14 -22.92
C GLN A 163 -28.96 -19.62 -22.86
N ASN A 164 -27.81 -18.98 -22.60
CA ASN A 164 -27.67 -17.55 -22.37
C ASN A 164 -28.70 -17.04 -21.32
N SER A 165 -28.83 -17.80 -20.23
CA SER A 165 -29.81 -17.51 -19.18
C SER A 165 -29.13 -17.47 -17.80
N MET A 166 -29.62 -16.57 -16.95
CA MET A 166 -29.08 -16.38 -15.61
C MET A 166 -30.09 -16.76 -14.53
N LYS A 167 -29.61 -17.39 -13.48
CA LYS A 167 -30.37 -17.67 -12.25
C LYS A 167 -29.64 -17.08 -11.07
N ALA A 168 -30.26 -16.11 -10.40
CA ALA A 168 -29.77 -15.59 -9.12
C ALA A 168 -30.31 -16.39 -7.94
N PHE A 169 -29.50 -16.54 -6.89
CA PHE A 169 -29.88 -17.17 -5.62
C PHE A 169 -30.07 -16.09 -4.55
N ASP A 170 -31.24 -15.49 -4.48
CA ASP A 170 -31.53 -14.35 -3.57
C ASP A 170 -31.18 -14.61 -2.09
N LYS A 171 -31.20 -15.87 -1.64
CA LYS A 171 -30.82 -16.25 -0.27
C LYS A 171 -29.32 -16.21 -0.03
N SER A 172 -28.51 -15.96 -1.06
CA SER A 172 -27.06 -15.78 -0.96
C SER A 172 -26.63 -14.32 -0.79
N ARG A 173 -27.55 -13.38 -0.55
CA ARG A 173 -27.21 -11.96 -0.34
C ARG A 173 -26.33 -11.76 0.90
N GLY A 174 -25.32 -10.92 0.77
CA GLY A 174 -24.28 -10.74 1.80
C GLY A 174 -23.12 -11.73 1.68
N LEU A 175 -23.01 -12.39 0.51
CA LEU A 175 -21.94 -13.33 0.20
C LEU A 175 -20.58 -12.63 0.15
N HIS A 176 -19.55 -13.28 0.69
CA HIS A 176 -18.17 -12.83 0.60
C HIS A 176 -17.24 -13.86 -0.07
N GLY A 177 -17.63 -15.12 -0.10
CA GLY A 177 -16.92 -16.18 -0.78
C GLY A 177 -17.82 -17.37 -1.08
N PHE A 178 -17.48 -18.17 -2.07
CA PHE A 178 -18.14 -19.43 -2.34
C PHE A 178 -17.16 -20.49 -2.86
N ALA A 179 -17.52 -21.76 -2.71
CA ALA A 179 -16.83 -22.89 -3.29
C ALA A 179 -17.82 -23.90 -3.85
N LEU A 180 -17.56 -24.37 -5.06
CA LEU A 180 -18.36 -25.42 -5.68
C LEU A 180 -17.98 -26.77 -5.05
N LEU A 181 -18.98 -27.57 -4.71
CA LEU A 181 -18.77 -28.90 -4.13
C LEU A 181 -18.98 -30.00 -5.19
N PRO A 182 -18.30 -31.13 -5.08
CA PRO A 182 -18.39 -32.22 -6.06
C PRO A 182 -19.79 -32.78 -6.26
N ASP A 183 -20.67 -32.65 -5.26
CA ASP A 183 -22.06 -33.11 -5.30
C ASP A 183 -23.05 -32.11 -5.90
N GLY A 184 -22.55 -30.99 -6.46
CA GLY A 184 -23.34 -29.94 -7.09
C GLY A 184 -23.97 -28.93 -6.12
N ARG A 185 -23.70 -29.04 -4.81
CA ARG A 185 -24.02 -28.00 -3.83
C ARG A 185 -22.94 -26.91 -3.85
N VAL A 186 -23.20 -25.81 -3.17
CA VAL A 186 -22.24 -24.71 -3.05
C VAL A 186 -22.05 -24.35 -1.59
N ALA A 187 -20.79 -24.31 -1.15
CA ALA A 187 -20.42 -23.73 0.13
C ALA A 187 -20.44 -22.21 0.01
N LEU A 188 -21.05 -21.52 0.96
CA LEU A 188 -21.19 -20.08 0.99
C LEU A 188 -20.58 -19.51 2.27
N GLY A 189 -19.87 -18.40 2.14
CA GLY A 189 -19.33 -17.64 3.25
C GLY A 189 -19.91 -16.23 3.30
N PHE A 190 -20.48 -15.85 4.43
CA PHE A 190 -21.15 -14.58 4.64
C PHE A 190 -20.39 -13.71 5.64
N SER A 191 -20.52 -12.39 5.51
CA SER A 191 -20.27 -11.44 6.58
C SER A 191 -21.59 -11.12 7.28
N MET A 192 -21.62 -11.26 8.59
CA MET A 192 -22.78 -11.03 9.42
C MET A 192 -22.49 -9.86 10.37
N TYR A 193 -23.50 -9.05 10.62
CA TYR A 193 -23.44 -7.93 11.54
C TYR A 193 -24.54 -8.04 12.59
N GLU A 194 -24.16 -8.31 13.82
CA GLU A 194 -25.11 -8.37 14.95
C GLU A 194 -24.53 -7.64 16.17
N LYS A 195 -25.31 -6.73 16.74
CA LYS A 195 -24.97 -6.01 18.00
C LYS A 195 -23.55 -5.43 18.00
N GLU A 196 -23.18 -4.72 16.92
CA GLU A 196 -21.88 -4.07 16.74
C GLU A 196 -20.70 -5.05 16.56
N LYS A 197 -20.96 -6.33 16.38
CA LYS A 197 -19.94 -7.32 16.05
C LYS A 197 -20.08 -7.78 14.61
N VAL A 198 -18.96 -7.80 13.91
CA VAL A 198 -18.83 -8.43 12.59
C VAL A 198 -18.32 -9.86 12.83
N PHE A 199 -18.94 -10.86 12.21
CA PHE A 199 -18.49 -12.24 12.22
C PHE A 199 -18.81 -12.91 10.88
N GLY A 200 -18.20 -14.04 10.61
CA GLY A 200 -18.46 -14.82 9.42
C GLY A 200 -19.45 -15.95 9.69
N ARG A 201 -20.16 -16.38 8.63
CA ARG A 201 -21.06 -17.52 8.68
C ARG A 201 -20.86 -18.42 7.48
N LEU A 202 -20.68 -19.69 7.72
CA LEU A 202 -20.56 -20.72 6.69
C LEU A 202 -21.89 -21.44 6.51
N CYS A 203 -22.32 -21.56 5.25
CA CYS A 203 -23.60 -22.17 4.86
C CYS A 203 -23.41 -23.11 3.68
N ILE A 204 -24.38 -23.99 3.45
CA ILE A 204 -24.48 -24.80 2.26
C ILE A 204 -25.76 -24.42 1.49
N LEU A 205 -25.59 -24.13 0.20
CA LEU A 205 -26.67 -23.93 -0.77
C LEU A 205 -26.93 -25.23 -1.53
N ASP A 206 -28.16 -25.72 -1.44
CA ASP A 206 -28.69 -26.72 -2.37
C ASP A 206 -29.17 -26.02 -3.64
N THR A 207 -28.48 -26.23 -4.74
CA THR A 207 -28.71 -25.50 -6.01
C THR A 207 -30.02 -25.91 -6.69
N GLY A 208 -30.52 -27.12 -6.43
CA GLY A 208 -31.80 -27.61 -6.95
C GLY A 208 -32.99 -26.92 -6.29
N SER A 209 -33.03 -26.92 -4.96
CA SER A 209 -34.14 -26.34 -4.18
C SER A 209 -33.95 -24.85 -3.88
N GLY A 210 -32.74 -24.30 -4.02
CA GLY A 210 -32.37 -22.94 -3.60
C GLY A 210 -32.39 -22.75 -2.07
N LYS A 211 -32.37 -23.84 -1.29
CA LYS A 211 -32.36 -23.78 0.18
C LYS A 211 -30.93 -23.58 0.69
N VAL A 212 -30.77 -22.58 1.55
CA VAL A 212 -29.52 -22.35 2.28
C VAL A 212 -29.67 -22.88 3.71
N SER A 213 -28.68 -23.65 4.17
CA SER A 213 -28.61 -24.18 5.54
C SER A 213 -27.34 -23.67 6.23
N GLN A 214 -27.49 -23.08 7.41
CA GLN A 214 -26.36 -22.66 8.26
C GLN A 214 -25.61 -23.89 8.78
N GLN A 215 -24.27 -23.83 8.79
CA GLN A 215 -23.41 -24.91 9.28
C GLN A 215 -22.56 -24.48 10.47
N ALA A 216 -21.87 -23.29 10.37
CA ALA A 216 -21.00 -22.78 11.42
C ALA A 216 -20.95 -21.25 11.40
N ASP A 217 -20.81 -20.67 12.58
CA ASP A 217 -20.35 -19.27 12.71
C ASP A 217 -18.85 -19.27 12.97
N ILE A 218 -18.16 -18.31 12.40
CA ILE A 218 -16.69 -18.15 12.47
C ILE A 218 -16.36 -16.71 12.94
N PRO A 219 -15.19 -16.51 13.57
CA PRO A 219 -14.89 -15.21 14.16
C PRO A 219 -14.99 -14.04 13.19
N GLU A 220 -14.65 -14.26 11.90
CA GLU A 220 -14.63 -13.21 10.89
C GLU A 220 -15.03 -13.72 9.51
N ARG A 221 -15.28 -12.77 8.60
CA ARG A 221 -15.73 -13.07 7.23
C ARG A 221 -14.69 -13.88 6.45
N PRO A 222 -15.09 -14.87 5.65
CA PRO A 222 -14.21 -15.51 4.69
C PRO A 222 -13.97 -14.60 3.49
N GLU A 223 -12.72 -14.51 3.02
CA GLU A 223 -12.32 -13.65 1.89
C GLU A 223 -12.17 -14.41 0.58
N ALA A 224 -11.79 -15.70 0.64
CA ALA A 224 -11.76 -16.62 -0.48
C ALA A 224 -12.13 -18.02 0.00
N MET A 225 -12.72 -18.80 -0.89
CA MET A 225 -13.14 -20.18 -0.58
C MET A 225 -12.88 -21.07 -1.79
N ALA A 226 -12.36 -22.28 -1.55
CA ALA A 226 -12.21 -23.31 -2.57
C ALA A 226 -12.35 -24.69 -1.92
N PHE A 227 -12.88 -25.69 -2.65
CA PHE A 227 -12.99 -27.05 -2.18
C PHE A 227 -11.71 -27.83 -2.52
N ASP A 228 -11.10 -28.43 -1.53
CA ASP A 228 -9.97 -29.32 -1.67
C ASP A 228 -10.44 -30.78 -1.65
N GLU A 229 -10.32 -31.46 -2.78
CA GLU A 229 -10.73 -32.86 -2.93
C GLU A 229 -9.88 -33.80 -2.08
N ALA A 230 -8.58 -33.53 -1.94
CA ALA A 230 -7.66 -34.38 -1.19
C ALA A 230 -7.97 -34.36 0.31
N MET A 231 -8.31 -33.20 0.85
CA MET A 231 -8.71 -33.04 2.25
C MET A 231 -10.22 -33.29 2.48
N GLY A 232 -11.04 -33.35 1.42
CA GLY A 232 -12.49 -33.45 1.50
C GLY A 232 -13.12 -32.28 2.26
N SER A 233 -12.53 -31.10 2.18
CA SER A 233 -12.91 -29.92 2.96
C SER A 233 -12.87 -28.65 2.15
N VAL A 234 -13.61 -27.62 2.58
CA VAL A 234 -13.47 -26.28 2.04
C VAL A 234 -12.31 -25.58 2.75
N LEU A 235 -11.32 -25.19 1.99
CA LEU A 235 -10.29 -24.24 2.44
C LEU A 235 -10.80 -22.82 2.25
N TYR A 236 -10.56 -21.96 3.22
CA TYR A 236 -10.89 -20.55 3.09
C TYR A 236 -9.88 -19.66 3.82
N LEU A 237 -9.74 -18.45 3.33
CA LEU A 237 -8.92 -17.40 3.94
C LEU A 237 -9.80 -16.50 4.80
N SER A 238 -9.32 -16.15 5.97
CA SER A 238 -9.95 -15.18 6.87
C SER A 238 -8.88 -14.63 7.80
N GLN A 239 -8.77 -13.30 7.91
CA GLN A 239 -7.77 -12.63 8.75
C GLN A 239 -6.32 -13.10 8.55
N SER A 240 -5.88 -13.16 7.32
CA SER A 240 -4.53 -13.65 7.01
C SER A 240 -4.23 -15.05 7.58
N LYS A 241 -5.27 -15.89 7.71
CA LYS A 241 -5.17 -17.30 8.11
C LYS A 241 -5.87 -18.18 7.09
N LEU A 242 -5.24 -19.31 6.83
CA LEU A 242 -5.84 -20.41 6.09
C LEU A 242 -6.60 -21.31 7.07
N TRP A 243 -7.86 -21.58 6.75
CA TRP A 243 -8.77 -22.41 7.51
C TRP A 243 -9.23 -23.61 6.68
N SER A 244 -9.48 -24.73 7.34
CA SER A 244 -10.14 -25.91 6.75
C SER A 244 -11.50 -26.11 7.42
N TRP A 245 -12.55 -26.24 6.61
CA TRP A 245 -13.90 -26.56 7.04
C TRP A 245 -14.35 -27.90 6.44
N PRO A 246 -14.52 -28.95 7.26
CA PRO A 246 -14.87 -30.30 6.80
C PRO A 246 -16.36 -30.46 6.42
N LEU A 247 -17.08 -29.37 6.11
CA LEU A 247 -18.52 -29.28 5.79
C LEU A 247 -19.47 -29.73 6.90
N SER A 248 -19.01 -30.54 7.82
CA SER A 248 -19.73 -30.97 9.03
C SER A 248 -18.83 -30.73 10.24
N GLY A 249 -19.23 -29.85 11.14
CA GLY A 249 -18.46 -29.49 12.32
C GLY A 249 -17.79 -28.11 12.25
N GLN A 250 -16.89 -27.86 13.18
CA GLN A 250 -16.24 -26.57 13.31
C GLN A 250 -15.02 -26.47 12.40
N PRO A 251 -14.77 -25.32 11.77
CA PRO A 251 -13.54 -25.05 11.06
C PRO A 251 -12.33 -25.05 12.00
N ARG A 252 -11.18 -25.37 11.45
CA ARG A 252 -9.89 -25.27 12.15
C ARG A 252 -8.92 -24.40 11.38
N ALA A 253 -8.16 -23.56 12.08
CA ALA A 253 -7.03 -22.85 11.49
C ALA A 253 -5.92 -23.85 11.13
N LEU A 254 -5.31 -23.65 9.97
CA LEU A 254 -4.18 -24.47 9.50
C LEU A 254 -2.87 -23.73 9.70
N ARG A 255 -2.75 -22.52 9.11
CA ARG A 255 -1.55 -21.70 9.21
C ARG A 255 -1.88 -20.21 8.96
N ASN A 256 -0.95 -19.34 9.33
CA ASN A 256 -1.02 -17.95 8.94
C ASN A 256 -0.64 -17.80 7.46
N MET A 257 -1.38 -16.97 6.76
CA MET A 257 -1.20 -16.78 5.34
C MET A 257 -1.63 -15.36 4.97
N PRO A 258 -0.67 -14.42 4.88
CA PRO A 258 -0.99 -13.06 4.51
C PRO A 258 -1.50 -13.01 3.07
N VAL A 259 -2.61 -12.34 2.89
CA VAL A 259 -3.27 -12.14 1.61
C VAL A 259 -3.36 -10.67 1.29
N ASN A 260 -3.28 -10.34 0.02
CA ASN A 260 -3.54 -8.99 -0.43
C ASN A 260 -5.02 -8.63 -0.17
N GLY A 261 -5.25 -7.92 0.93
CA GLY A 261 -6.60 -7.62 1.46
C GLY A 261 -7.31 -6.46 0.76
N ASN A 262 -6.99 -6.12 -0.50
CA ASN A 262 -7.63 -5.00 -1.20
C ASN A 262 -9.13 -5.23 -1.50
N GLY A 263 -9.70 -6.37 -1.11
CA GLY A 263 -11.14 -6.65 -1.17
C GLY A 263 -11.73 -6.83 -2.59
N TRP A 264 -10.94 -6.56 -3.63
CA TRP A 264 -11.39 -6.48 -5.02
C TRP A 264 -11.15 -7.77 -5.80
N SER A 265 -10.24 -8.64 -5.37
CA SER A 265 -9.83 -9.84 -6.07
C SER A 265 -10.10 -11.13 -5.29
N ASN A 266 -10.11 -12.27 -5.97
CA ASN A 266 -10.03 -13.55 -5.30
C ASN A 266 -8.59 -13.77 -4.81
N PRO A 267 -8.36 -13.81 -3.49
CA PRO A 267 -7.00 -13.84 -2.95
C PRO A 267 -6.33 -15.20 -3.05
N GLY A 268 -7.02 -16.26 -3.51
CA GLY A 268 -6.41 -17.58 -3.60
C GLY A 268 -7.24 -18.63 -4.31
N ILE A 269 -6.56 -19.62 -4.85
CA ILE A 269 -7.12 -20.83 -5.49
C ILE A 269 -6.40 -22.08 -5.02
N ILE A 270 -7.07 -23.23 -5.07
CA ILE A 270 -6.43 -24.51 -4.79
C ILE A 270 -5.63 -24.97 -6.00
N MET A 271 -4.37 -25.30 -5.80
CA MET A 271 -3.46 -25.87 -6.79
C MET A 271 -2.49 -26.87 -6.15
N GLU A 272 -2.18 -27.95 -6.83
CA GLU A 272 -1.18 -28.92 -6.38
C GLU A 272 -1.42 -29.48 -4.97
N GLY A 273 -2.65 -29.46 -4.49
CA GLY A 273 -2.98 -29.86 -3.11
C GLY A 273 -2.70 -28.79 -2.06
N GLY A 274 -2.28 -27.60 -2.47
CA GLY A 274 -2.07 -26.44 -1.62
C GLY A 274 -2.97 -25.26 -2.00
N LEU A 275 -2.81 -24.14 -1.30
CA LEU A 275 -3.45 -22.87 -1.65
C LEU A 275 -2.42 -21.95 -2.31
N LEU A 276 -2.65 -21.62 -3.57
CA LEU A 276 -1.96 -20.55 -4.28
C LEU A 276 -2.66 -19.23 -3.93
N SER A 277 -1.94 -18.28 -3.35
CA SER A 277 -2.47 -16.99 -2.93
C SER A 277 -1.68 -15.83 -3.51
N VAL A 278 -2.36 -14.71 -3.71
CA VAL A 278 -1.78 -13.45 -4.16
C VAL A 278 -1.19 -12.71 -2.96
N HIS A 279 0.02 -12.21 -3.10
CA HIS A 279 0.61 -11.20 -2.22
C HIS A 279 1.16 -10.04 -3.06
N GLN A 280 1.66 -9.01 -2.41
CA GLN A 280 2.05 -7.76 -3.09
C GLN A 280 2.97 -7.97 -4.30
N ASN A 281 4.00 -8.82 -4.18
CA ASN A 281 5.06 -8.97 -5.16
C ASN A 281 5.05 -10.35 -5.84
N GLY A 282 3.91 -11.05 -5.88
CA GLY A 282 3.84 -12.35 -6.51
C GLY A 282 2.75 -13.27 -5.99
N LEU A 283 3.00 -14.55 -6.13
CA LEU A 283 2.14 -15.63 -5.63
C LEU A 283 2.90 -16.48 -4.61
N SER A 284 2.21 -16.93 -3.58
CA SER A 284 2.70 -17.94 -2.65
C SER A 284 1.85 -19.21 -2.76
N LEU A 285 2.49 -20.34 -3.01
CA LEU A 285 1.88 -21.66 -2.88
C LEU A 285 2.18 -22.18 -1.49
N ALA A 286 1.15 -22.38 -0.67
CA ALA A 286 1.26 -22.92 0.66
C ALA A 286 0.69 -24.34 0.73
N ASP A 287 1.50 -25.29 1.20
CA ASP A 287 1.01 -26.61 1.58
C ASP A 287 0.31 -26.51 2.95
N PRO A 288 -1.01 -26.80 3.04
CA PRO A 288 -1.74 -26.73 4.29
C PRO A 288 -1.31 -27.80 5.32
N GLN A 289 -0.50 -28.77 4.92
CA GLN A 289 0.00 -29.84 5.78
C GLN A 289 1.48 -29.66 6.19
N GLU A 290 2.18 -28.69 5.56
CA GLU A 290 3.57 -28.41 5.90
C GLU A 290 3.65 -27.74 7.28
N VAL A 291 4.62 -28.18 8.07
CA VAL A 291 4.94 -27.53 9.35
C VAL A 291 5.74 -26.27 9.06
N SER A 292 5.22 -25.12 9.46
CA SER A 292 5.91 -23.85 9.35
C SER A 292 7.29 -23.86 10.03
N ALA A 293 8.29 -23.24 9.41
CA ALA A 293 9.62 -23.07 10.01
C ALA A 293 9.60 -22.12 11.22
N GLY A 294 8.56 -21.33 11.36
CA GLY A 294 8.31 -20.42 12.48
C GLY A 294 7.19 -19.45 12.18
N GLN A 295 6.81 -18.70 13.19
CA GLN A 295 5.78 -17.64 13.08
C GLN A 295 6.41 -16.30 13.36
N LEU A 296 5.97 -15.28 12.61
CA LEU A 296 6.42 -13.90 12.81
C LEU A 296 5.21 -12.96 12.79
N HIS A 297 5.05 -12.17 13.83
CA HIS A 297 3.99 -11.19 13.98
C HIS A 297 4.50 -9.77 13.70
N ILE A 298 3.97 -9.14 12.67
CA ILE A 298 4.36 -7.79 12.24
C ILE A 298 3.26 -6.81 12.63
N LEU A 299 3.63 -5.79 13.38
CA LEU A 299 2.75 -4.69 13.77
C LEU A 299 3.05 -3.44 12.93
N GLY A 300 2.01 -2.71 12.53
CA GLY A 300 2.14 -1.47 11.76
C GLY A 300 2.18 -1.66 10.26
N GLU A 301 2.19 -2.90 9.77
CA GLU A 301 2.07 -3.21 8.35
C GLU A 301 0.72 -3.82 8.00
N SER A 302 0.34 -3.69 6.74
CA SER A 302 -0.85 -4.33 6.19
C SER A 302 -0.50 -5.02 4.87
N PRO A 303 -0.90 -6.28 4.67
CA PRO A 303 -0.81 -6.91 3.37
C PRO A 303 -1.69 -6.14 2.38
N GLY A 304 -1.11 -5.63 1.30
CA GLY A 304 -1.82 -4.90 0.26
C GLY A 304 -1.58 -3.40 0.20
N PHE A 305 -0.93 -2.81 1.20
CA PHE A 305 -0.57 -1.40 1.17
C PHE A 305 0.89 -1.20 1.55
N ASP A 306 1.72 -0.92 0.54
CA ASP A 306 3.12 -0.55 0.76
C ASP A 306 3.28 0.96 0.97
N TYR A 307 2.41 1.55 1.81
CA TYR A 307 2.48 2.98 2.08
C TYR A 307 3.76 3.41 2.79
N TYR A 308 4.37 2.49 3.56
CA TYR A 308 5.46 2.84 4.46
C TYR A 308 6.80 2.18 4.12
N GLY A 309 6.89 1.55 2.93
CA GLY A 309 8.09 0.83 2.55
C GLY A 309 8.18 -0.56 3.19
N GLY A 310 7.03 -1.15 3.51
CA GLY A 310 6.94 -2.50 4.05
C GLY A 310 7.60 -3.53 3.12
N ASN A 311 8.05 -4.62 3.72
CA ASN A 311 8.95 -5.57 3.08
C ASN A 311 8.37 -6.99 3.02
N TYR A 312 7.15 -7.15 3.50
CA TYR A 312 6.57 -8.48 3.68
C TYR A 312 6.53 -9.31 2.39
N GLY A 313 6.20 -8.69 1.25
CA GLY A 313 6.13 -9.39 -0.04
C GLY A 313 7.47 -9.97 -0.47
N THR A 314 8.55 -9.19 -0.32
CA THR A 314 9.91 -9.66 -0.60
C THR A 314 10.33 -10.77 0.39
N PHE A 315 10.03 -10.60 1.69
CA PHE A 315 10.33 -11.62 2.68
C PHE A 315 9.58 -12.92 2.40
N MET A 316 8.30 -12.87 2.04
CA MET A 316 7.51 -14.05 1.65
C MET A 316 8.10 -14.76 0.43
N ASN A 317 8.62 -14.00 -0.55
CA ASN A 317 9.29 -14.59 -1.71
C ASN A 317 10.57 -15.36 -1.32
N LEU A 318 11.30 -14.88 -0.31
CA LEU A 318 12.53 -15.51 0.16
C LEU A 318 12.27 -16.61 1.22
N ARG A 319 11.23 -16.46 2.02
CA ARG A 319 10.90 -17.33 3.16
C ARG A 319 9.42 -17.75 3.13
N PRO A 320 8.97 -18.47 2.07
CA PRO A 320 7.60 -18.95 1.97
C PRO A 320 7.25 -20.01 3.04
N ASP A 321 8.27 -20.55 3.72
CA ASP A 321 8.20 -21.51 4.82
C ASP A 321 7.83 -20.87 6.18
N VAL A 322 7.82 -19.53 6.28
CA VAL A 322 7.51 -18.80 7.51
C VAL A 322 6.06 -18.31 7.51
N ASP A 323 5.35 -18.55 8.61
CA ASP A 323 4.01 -18.03 8.80
C ASP A 323 4.06 -16.57 9.25
N LEU A 324 3.62 -15.64 8.38
CA LEU A 324 3.49 -14.23 8.72
C LEU A 324 2.08 -13.90 9.21
N SER A 325 1.98 -13.04 10.19
CA SER A 325 0.74 -12.40 10.59
C SER A 325 0.94 -10.89 10.76
N PHE A 326 -0.10 -10.13 10.44
CA PHE A 326 -0.05 -8.67 10.42
C PHE A 326 -1.14 -8.08 11.28
N GLN A 327 -0.80 -6.97 11.93
CA GLN A 327 -1.74 -6.11 12.62
C GLN A 327 -1.41 -4.66 12.25
N MET A 328 -2.28 -4.01 11.46
CA MET A 328 -2.02 -2.66 10.98
C MET A 328 -2.06 -1.61 12.10
N GLN A 329 -2.99 -1.75 13.02
CA GLN A 329 -3.21 -0.79 14.11
C GLN A 329 -3.15 -1.49 15.45
N ILE A 330 -2.58 -0.84 16.45
CA ILE A 330 -2.54 -1.35 17.82
C ILE A 330 -3.95 -1.50 18.40
N ASP A 331 -4.84 -0.58 18.09
CA ASP A 331 -6.25 -0.62 18.40
C ASP A 331 -7.04 -0.01 17.23
N PRO A 332 -7.93 -0.77 16.57
CA PRO A 332 -8.68 -0.23 15.43
C PRO A 332 -9.70 0.85 15.81
N ASN A 333 -10.00 1.00 17.10
CA ASN A 333 -11.02 1.93 17.60
C ASN A 333 -10.45 3.14 18.32
N GLN A 334 -9.16 3.16 18.62
CA GLN A 334 -8.54 4.20 19.45
C GLN A 334 -7.12 4.52 18.97
N SER A 335 -6.76 5.79 19.04
CA SER A 335 -5.37 6.22 18.95
C SER A 335 -4.64 5.79 20.23
N VAL A 336 -3.55 5.05 20.10
CA VAL A 336 -2.74 4.53 21.21
C VAL A 336 -1.48 5.37 21.32
N ASN A 337 -1.22 5.93 22.48
CA ASN A 337 0.00 6.69 22.75
C ASN A 337 1.18 5.78 23.14
N THR A 338 2.39 6.34 23.24
CA THR A 338 3.61 5.58 23.58
C THR A 338 3.52 4.88 24.94
N GLY A 339 2.87 5.50 25.93
CA GLY A 339 2.70 4.92 27.28
C GLY A 339 1.82 3.68 27.25
N GLU A 340 0.69 3.75 26.56
CA GLU A 340 -0.24 2.62 26.37
C GLU A 340 0.39 1.50 25.53
N LEU A 341 1.13 1.84 24.45
CA LEU A 341 1.89 0.87 23.68
C LEU A 341 2.85 0.11 24.61
N GLY A 342 3.65 0.84 25.40
CA GLY A 342 4.56 0.24 26.36
C GLY A 342 3.87 -0.66 27.38
N GLN A 343 2.71 -0.26 27.89
CA GLN A 343 1.92 -1.08 28.83
C GLN A 343 1.41 -2.37 28.16
N ARG A 344 0.93 -2.30 26.94
CA ARG A 344 0.45 -3.46 26.18
C ARG A 344 1.58 -4.45 25.86
N ILE A 345 2.78 -3.94 25.54
CA ILE A 345 3.98 -4.78 25.38
C ILE A 345 4.32 -5.47 26.72
N GLN A 346 4.41 -4.71 27.80
CA GLN A 346 4.77 -5.24 29.12
C GLN A 346 3.81 -6.34 29.63
N THR A 347 2.53 -6.20 29.33
CA THR A 347 1.49 -7.15 29.78
C THR A 347 1.29 -8.33 28.83
N GLY A 348 2.00 -8.36 27.69
CA GLY A 348 1.80 -9.39 26.65
C GLY A 348 0.44 -9.30 25.94
N MET A 349 -0.30 -8.20 26.11
CA MET A 349 -1.59 -7.99 25.42
C MET A 349 -1.43 -7.69 23.94
N LEU A 350 -0.23 -7.34 23.50
CA LEU A 350 0.10 -7.03 22.11
C LEU A 350 1.29 -7.90 21.69
N PRO A 351 1.05 -9.13 21.27
CA PRO A 351 2.11 -10.00 20.76
C PRO A 351 2.56 -9.50 19.38
N PHE A 352 3.83 -9.15 19.24
CA PHE A 352 4.49 -8.87 17.96
C PHE A 352 5.98 -9.11 18.09
N ASP A 353 6.61 -9.42 16.95
CA ASP A 353 8.05 -9.63 16.85
C ASP A 353 8.75 -8.39 16.28
N VAL A 354 8.17 -7.82 15.21
CA VAL A 354 8.68 -6.60 14.55
C VAL A 354 7.57 -5.56 14.46
N MET A 355 7.90 -4.31 14.71
CA MET A 355 6.97 -3.19 14.52
C MET A 355 7.52 -2.20 13.50
N LEU A 356 6.71 -1.89 12.50
CA LEU A 356 6.88 -0.71 11.67
C LEU A 356 6.29 0.50 12.40
N MET A 357 7.13 1.46 12.71
CA MET A 357 6.79 2.59 13.56
C MET A 357 7.05 3.92 12.87
N ASP A 358 6.09 4.83 12.95
CA ASP A 358 6.28 6.25 12.65
C ASP A 358 6.83 6.96 13.92
N THR A 359 8.01 7.56 13.82
CA THR A 359 8.65 8.27 14.96
C THR A 359 7.90 9.52 15.40
N GLN A 360 6.92 9.99 14.61
CA GLN A 360 6.03 11.09 15.01
C GLN A 360 4.84 10.61 15.85
N GLN A 361 4.48 9.35 15.72
CA GLN A 361 3.39 8.75 16.47
C GLN A 361 3.85 8.17 17.81
N TYR A 362 5.05 7.58 17.84
CA TYR A 362 5.58 6.91 19.02
C TYR A 362 7.00 7.38 19.36
N ASN A 363 7.26 7.55 20.64
CA ASN A 363 8.56 7.97 21.18
C ASN A 363 9.50 6.75 21.30
N LEU A 364 10.36 6.53 20.29
CA LEU A 364 11.34 5.44 20.28
C LEU A 364 12.31 5.51 21.49
N PRO A 365 12.91 6.66 21.85
CA PRO A 365 13.73 6.78 23.05
C PRO A 365 13.05 6.27 24.31
N ALA A 366 11.77 6.59 24.52
CA ALA A 366 11.03 6.13 25.69
C ALA A 366 10.82 4.61 25.69
N LEU A 367 10.57 4.01 24.52
CA LEU A 367 10.46 2.55 24.37
C LEU A 367 11.80 1.86 24.66
N VAL A 368 12.92 2.44 24.19
CA VAL A 368 14.28 1.93 24.43
C VAL A 368 14.63 1.99 25.91
N GLN A 369 14.37 3.11 26.59
CA GLN A 369 14.64 3.26 28.03
C GLN A 369 13.88 2.25 28.89
N LYS A 370 12.67 1.87 28.46
CA LYS A 370 11.87 0.84 29.13
C LYS A 370 12.28 -0.60 28.75
N GLY A 371 13.27 -0.75 27.85
CA GLY A 371 13.80 -2.05 27.45
C GLY A 371 12.89 -2.85 26.50
N TYR A 372 11.98 -2.19 25.77
CA TYR A 372 11.06 -2.87 24.84
C TYR A 372 11.67 -3.13 23.46
N CYS A 373 12.74 -2.41 23.09
CA CYS A 373 13.44 -2.57 21.82
C CYS A 373 14.68 -3.44 22.00
N MET A 374 14.88 -4.39 21.07
CA MET A 374 16.07 -5.24 21.02
C MET A 374 17.31 -4.39 20.68
N ASP A 375 18.42 -4.65 21.36
CA ASP A 375 19.74 -4.07 21.03
C ASP A 375 20.31 -4.79 19.79
N LEU A 376 20.40 -4.08 18.67
CA LEU A 376 20.89 -4.57 17.38
C LEU A 376 22.38 -4.31 17.16
N SER A 377 23.09 -3.76 18.13
CA SER A 377 24.51 -3.35 18.00
C SER A 377 25.45 -4.51 17.69
N GLY A 378 25.08 -5.73 18.06
CA GLY A 378 25.83 -6.94 17.73
C GLY A 378 25.65 -7.42 16.27
N GLN A 379 24.78 -6.80 15.49
CA GLN A 379 24.52 -7.13 14.09
C GLN A 379 25.36 -6.20 13.20
N GLU A 380 26.56 -6.65 12.82
CA GLU A 380 27.55 -5.84 12.09
C GLU A 380 27.02 -5.29 10.77
N ASP A 381 26.24 -6.07 10.05
CA ASP A 381 25.63 -5.71 8.77
C ASP A 381 24.59 -4.57 8.92
N LEU A 382 23.71 -4.68 9.91
CA LEU A 382 22.70 -3.66 10.19
C LEU A 382 23.34 -2.37 10.74
N MET A 383 24.31 -2.52 11.62
CA MET A 383 25.08 -1.39 12.17
C MET A 383 25.79 -0.62 11.04
N ALA A 384 26.48 -1.31 10.13
CA ALA A 384 27.16 -0.71 9.00
C ALA A 384 26.17 0.00 8.05
N ALA A 385 25.01 -0.61 7.80
CA ALA A 385 23.98 -0.01 6.96
C ALA A 385 23.48 1.31 7.56
N VAL A 386 23.19 1.36 8.87
CA VAL A 386 22.72 2.59 9.53
C VAL A 386 23.80 3.66 9.63
N GLN A 387 25.06 3.27 9.91
CA GLN A 387 26.19 4.20 9.95
C GLN A 387 26.49 4.87 8.60
N ALA A 388 26.07 4.26 7.49
CA ALA A 388 26.19 4.83 6.15
C ALA A 388 25.08 5.84 5.81
N MET A 389 24.03 5.97 6.62
CA MET A 389 22.93 6.92 6.40
C MET A 389 23.29 8.35 6.81
N HIS A 390 22.41 9.31 6.54
CA HIS A 390 22.58 10.70 7.00
C HIS A 390 22.68 10.76 8.53
N PRO A 391 23.60 11.58 9.10
CA PRO A 391 23.78 11.67 10.56
C PRO A 391 22.52 12.04 11.34
N SER A 392 21.65 12.88 10.76
CA SER A 392 20.36 13.22 11.37
C SER A 392 19.44 12.01 11.55
N ILE A 393 19.50 11.04 10.64
CA ILE A 393 18.76 9.78 10.68
C ILE A 393 19.37 8.81 11.68
N GLN A 394 20.71 8.65 11.66
CA GLN A 394 21.41 7.82 12.63
C GLN A 394 21.04 8.19 14.09
N ASN A 395 21.04 9.49 14.38
CA ASN A 395 20.70 10.01 15.72
C ASN A 395 19.29 9.68 16.19
N GLN A 396 18.36 9.31 15.28
CA GLN A 396 16.99 8.92 15.67
C GLN A 396 16.91 7.47 16.15
N VAL A 397 17.83 6.60 15.75
CA VAL A 397 17.76 5.15 15.99
C VAL A 397 18.94 4.63 16.83
N MET A 398 19.98 5.46 17.02
CA MET A 398 21.13 5.15 17.86
C MET A 398 21.08 5.93 19.16
N MET A 399 21.18 5.25 20.30
CA MET A 399 21.18 5.82 21.64
C MET A 399 22.36 5.27 22.43
N ASP A 400 23.17 6.14 23.01
CA ASP A 400 24.39 5.77 23.76
C ASP A 400 25.34 4.86 22.95
N GLY A 401 25.42 5.09 21.63
CA GLY A 401 26.26 4.31 20.71
C GLY A 401 25.69 2.94 20.34
N LYS A 402 24.47 2.61 20.76
CA LYS A 402 23.76 1.37 20.47
C LYS A 402 22.66 1.57 19.45
N LEU A 403 22.42 0.55 18.62
CA LEU A 403 21.40 0.54 17.59
C LEU A 403 20.13 -0.17 18.08
N TYR A 404 18.97 0.46 17.96
CA TYR A 404 17.68 -0.08 18.44
C TYR A 404 16.58 -0.18 17.37
N ALA A 405 16.76 0.51 16.22
CA ALA A 405 15.79 0.45 15.15
C ALA A 405 16.49 0.66 13.79
N ILE A 406 15.85 0.24 12.73
CA ILE A 406 16.35 0.33 11.35
C ILE A 406 15.49 1.29 10.55
N PRO A 407 16.05 2.41 10.05
CA PRO A 407 15.36 3.35 9.18
C PRO A 407 14.98 2.74 7.84
N LEU A 408 13.75 3.00 7.39
CA LEU A 408 13.22 2.49 6.12
C LEU A 408 12.89 3.61 5.15
N ARG A 409 12.28 4.69 5.65
CA ARG A 409 11.74 5.75 4.82
C ARG A 409 11.71 7.07 5.57
N VAL A 410 11.98 8.16 4.85
CA VAL A 410 11.82 9.54 5.31
C VAL A 410 10.75 10.22 4.50
N ASP A 411 9.76 10.82 5.16
CA ASP A 411 8.76 11.67 4.53
C ASP A 411 8.88 13.12 5.03
N GLY A 412 8.66 14.07 4.16
CA GLY A 412 8.56 15.48 4.53
C GLY A 412 7.30 15.77 5.35
N MET A 413 7.41 16.71 6.27
CA MET A 413 6.30 17.26 7.02
C MET A 413 6.22 18.76 6.77
N ASP A 414 4.99 19.30 6.67
CA ASP A 414 4.76 20.75 6.50
C ASP A 414 5.63 21.37 5.40
N VAL A 415 5.72 20.70 4.26
CA VAL A 415 6.60 21.11 3.16
C VAL A 415 6.00 22.28 2.43
N LEU A 416 6.79 23.33 2.23
CA LEU A 416 6.43 24.48 1.43
C LEU A 416 6.98 24.27 0.01
N CYS A 417 6.07 24.18 -0.97
CA CYS A 417 6.41 24.05 -2.38
C CYS A 417 6.00 25.32 -3.16
N TYR A 418 6.70 25.64 -4.23
CA TYR A 418 6.34 26.66 -5.18
C TYR A 418 6.06 26.07 -6.56
N TYR A 419 5.37 26.85 -7.41
CA TYR A 419 5.09 26.44 -8.79
C TYR A 419 6.06 27.15 -9.75
N GLU A 420 7.09 26.45 -10.22
CA GLU A 420 8.10 27.04 -11.11
C GLU A 420 7.48 27.64 -12.38
N LYS A 421 6.55 26.91 -13.01
CA LYS A 421 5.84 27.40 -14.20
C LYS A 421 5.13 28.73 -13.94
N PHE A 422 4.49 28.86 -12.78
CA PHE A 422 3.81 30.10 -12.42
C PHE A 422 4.81 31.25 -12.15
N LEU A 423 5.96 30.97 -11.51
CA LEU A 423 7.02 31.96 -11.33
C LEU A 423 7.54 32.46 -12.68
N GLN A 424 7.76 31.57 -13.63
CA GLN A 424 8.22 31.94 -14.99
C GLN A 424 7.18 32.82 -15.72
N GLU A 425 5.88 32.52 -15.60
CA GLU A 425 4.78 33.29 -16.18
C GLU A 425 4.74 34.74 -15.67
N ILE A 426 5.14 34.99 -14.42
CA ILE A 426 5.21 36.29 -13.80
C ILE A 426 6.62 36.93 -13.86
N GLY A 427 7.56 36.31 -14.57
CA GLY A 427 8.92 36.81 -14.76
C GLY A 427 9.83 36.71 -13.55
N MET A 428 9.51 35.82 -12.59
CA MET A 428 10.31 35.52 -11.41
C MET A 428 11.08 34.22 -11.56
N THR A 429 12.13 34.09 -10.77
CA THR A 429 12.96 32.89 -10.66
C THR A 429 13.03 32.41 -9.22
N ARG A 430 13.56 31.22 -8.99
CA ARG A 430 13.81 30.70 -7.63
C ARG A 430 14.67 31.64 -6.77
N ALA A 431 15.58 32.38 -7.36
CA ALA A 431 16.44 33.35 -6.65
C ALA A 431 15.66 34.51 -6.02
N ASP A 432 14.47 34.81 -6.54
CA ASP A 432 13.58 35.88 -6.06
C ASP A 432 12.69 35.45 -4.90
N LEU A 433 12.70 34.10 -4.55
CA LEU A 433 11.86 33.55 -3.48
C LEU A 433 12.41 33.86 -2.08
N PRO A 434 11.54 34.04 -1.09
CA PRO A 434 11.94 34.32 0.30
C PRO A 434 12.77 33.17 0.88
N GLN A 435 13.76 33.52 1.69
CA GLN A 435 14.65 32.55 2.35
C GLN A 435 14.35 32.39 3.85
N SER A 436 13.42 33.16 4.37
CA SER A 436 12.93 33.06 5.76
C SER A 436 11.42 33.18 5.81
N PHE A 437 10.81 32.69 6.87
CA PHE A 437 9.36 32.83 7.06
C PHE A 437 8.95 34.28 7.24
N GLU A 438 9.80 35.09 7.89
CA GLU A 438 9.61 36.53 8.02
C GLU A 438 9.57 37.21 6.63
N ALA A 439 10.53 36.89 5.75
CA ALA A 439 10.55 37.40 4.36
C ALA A 439 9.36 36.89 3.57
N LEU A 440 8.89 35.65 3.78
CA LEU A 440 7.69 35.10 3.14
C LEU A 440 6.43 35.91 3.51
N ILE A 441 6.27 36.25 4.79
CA ILE A 441 5.14 37.05 5.25
C ILE A 441 5.16 38.45 4.61
N GLN A 442 6.32 39.11 4.58
CA GLN A 442 6.50 40.41 3.96
C GLN A 442 6.24 40.36 2.46
N TRP A 443 6.76 39.34 1.78
CA TRP A 443 6.56 39.10 0.37
C TRP A 443 5.07 38.91 0.04
N ALA A 444 4.35 38.07 0.81
CA ALA A 444 2.92 37.86 0.68
C ALA A 444 2.12 39.17 0.87
N GLY A 445 2.54 40.04 1.83
CA GLY A 445 1.93 41.33 2.07
C GLY A 445 2.17 42.38 0.93
N SER A 446 3.27 42.23 0.20
CA SER A 446 3.62 43.08 -0.93
C SER A 446 3.12 42.57 -2.29
N TRP A 447 2.49 41.38 -2.34
CA TRP A 447 2.09 40.73 -3.57
C TRP A 447 1.12 41.58 -4.41
N PRO A 448 1.38 41.80 -5.73
CA PRO A 448 0.53 42.62 -6.58
C PRO A 448 -0.86 41.98 -6.78
N ARG A 449 -1.92 42.71 -6.46
CA ARG A 449 -3.30 42.24 -6.62
C ARG A 449 -3.68 41.93 -8.08
N SER A 450 -3.07 42.60 -9.03
CA SER A 450 -3.29 42.38 -10.47
C SER A 450 -2.87 40.99 -10.96
N LEU A 451 -2.04 40.26 -10.20
CA LEU A 451 -1.63 38.89 -10.51
C LEU A 451 -2.63 37.84 -9.99
N GLY A 452 -3.38 38.17 -8.92
CA GLY A 452 -4.33 37.24 -8.31
C GLY A 452 -5.50 36.81 -9.21
N ASP A 453 -5.90 37.67 -10.17
CA ASP A 453 -7.00 37.38 -11.11
C ASP A 453 -6.62 36.35 -12.19
N GLN A 454 -5.34 36.00 -12.32
CA GLN A 454 -4.83 35.08 -13.34
C GLN A 454 -4.76 33.62 -12.84
N VAL A 455 -4.90 33.37 -11.54
CA VAL A 455 -4.83 32.03 -10.92
C VAL A 455 -6.24 31.49 -10.73
N ARG A 456 -6.51 30.24 -11.20
CA ARG A 456 -7.79 29.57 -11.01
C ARG A 456 -7.92 29.06 -9.60
N PRO A 457 -8.97 29.39 -8.84
CA PRO A 457 -9.17 28.87 -7.48
C PRO A 457 -9.48 27.37 -7.50
N MET A 458 -8.72 26.56 -6.74
CA MET A 458 -9.10 25.17 -6.46
C MET A 458 -9.97 25.07 -5.21
N GLU A 459 -9.59 25.53 -4.07
CA GLU A 459 -10.43 25.69 -2.86
C GLU A 459 -9.99 26.93 -2.10
N ALA A 460 -10.92 27.85 -1.82
CA ALA A 460 -10.61 29.18 -1.29
C ALA A 460 -10.19 29.13 0.19
N THR A 461 -8.91 28.96 0.47
CA THR A 461 -8.36 29.02 1.83
C THR A 461 -7.84 30.44 2.14
N ASN A 462 -8.24 31.02 3.27
CA ASN A 462 -7.77 32.33 3.69
C ASN A 462 -6.25 32.33 3.94
N LEU A 463 -5.49 33.09 3.14
CA LEU A 463 -4.02 33.09 3.19
C LEU A 463 -3.47 33.51 4.55
N ALA A 464 -4.03 34.51 5.20
CA ALA A 464 -3.56 34.93 6.53
C ALA A 464 -3.78 33.84 7.59
N ALA A 465 -4.91 33.11 7.52
CA ALA A 465 -5.18 31.99 8.40
C ALA A 465 -4.19 30.85 8.15
N LEU A 466 -3.93 30.53 6.89
CA LEU A 466 -2.97 29.51 6.50
C LEU A 466 -1.55 29.84 6.98
N LEU A 467 -1.10 31.08 6.76
CA LEU A 467 0.23 31.53 7.24
C LEU A 467 0.35 31.52 8.77
N LYS A 468 -0.72 31.86 9.51
CA LYS A 468 -0.72 31.77 10.97
C LYS A 468 -0.52 30.32 11.46
N ALA A 469 -1.25 29.37 10.85
CA ALA A 469 -1.13 27.96 11.19
C ALA A 469 0.28 27.42 10.86
N ASN A 470 0.78 27.71 9.65
CA ASN A 470 2.10 27.22 9.22
C ASN A 470 3.24 27.92 9.98
N PHE A 471 3.10 29.20 10.35
CA PHE A 471 4.08 29.87 11.18
C PHE A 471 4.17 29.24 12.57
N LEU A 472 3.03 28.88 13.20
CA LEU A 472 3.00 28.16 14.47
C LEU A 472 3.77 26.83 14.37
N THR A 473 3.46 26.02 13.36
CA THR A 473 4.13 24.73 13.17
C THR A 473 5.63 24.90 12.91
N HIS A 474 5.98 25.87 12.02
CA HIS A 474 7.39 26.16 11.74
C HIS A 474 8.16 26.65 12.99
N PHE A 475 7.53 27.50 13.80
CA PHE A 475 8.12 27.96 15.05
C PHE A 475 8.34 26.82 16.06
N ILE A 476 7.35 25.91 16.21
CA ILE A 476 7.47 24.72 17.06
C ILE A 476 8.67 23.87 16.62
N ASN A 477 8.76 23.54 15.34
CA ASN A 477 9.86 22.75 14.79
C ASN A 477 11.22 23.46 14.96
N TYR A 478 11.27 24.76 14.71
CA TYR A 478 12.48 25.56 14.95
C TYR A 478 12.91 25.54 16.42
N ARG A 479 11.99 25.75 17.35
CA ARG A 479 12.31 25.76 18.79
C ARG A 479 12.84 24.39 19.25
N TYR A 480 12.19 23.29 18.87
CA TYR A 480 12.67 21.97 19.20
C TYR A 480 14.04 21.67 18.57
N SER A 481 14.27 22.08 17.33
CA SER A 481 15.55 21.83 16.66
C SER A 481 16.72 22.57 17.28
N GLN A 482 16.49 23.78 17.84
CA GLN A 482 17.53 24.65 18.39
C GLN A 482 17.69 24.53 19.90
N HIS A 483 16.60 24.25 20.64
CA HIS A 483 16.57 24.35 22.08
C HIS A 483 16.04 23.11 22.79
N GLY A 484 15.48 22.15 22.07
CA GLY A 484 14.89 20.93 22.65
C GLY A 484 13.63 21.13 23.50
N SER A 485 13.10 22.36 23.57
CA SER A 485 11.92 22.70 24.36
C SER A 485 11.13 23.83 23.73
N LEU A 486 9.86 23.98 24.13
CA LEU A 486 8.98 25.04 23.64
C LEU A 486 9.03 26.28 24.56
N ASP A 487 9.05 27.45 23.95
CA ASP A 487 8.86 28.75 24.63
C ASP A 487 8.09 29.70 23.70
N PHE A 488 6.78 29.78 23.89
CA PHE A 488 5.90 30.66 23.11
C PHE A 488 5.96 32.12 23.61
N THR A 489 6.70 32.41 24.68
CA THR A 489 6.97 33.79 25.08
C THR A 489 8.15 34.42 24.32
N ASP A 490 8.82 33.62 23.48
CA ASP A 490 9.90 34.09 22.60
C ASP A 490 9.41 35.27 21.74
N PRO A 491 10.12 36.42 21.77
CA PRO A 491 9.76 37.56 20.92
C PRO A 491 9.64 37.22 19.42
N ALA A 492 10.42 36.27 18.90
CA ALA A 492 10.34 35.86 17.50
C ALA A 492 8.96 35.29 17.15
N PHE A 493 8.33 34.55 18.07
CA PHE A 493 6.98 34.03 17.87
C PHE A 493 5.94 35.14 17.82
N ILE A 494 5.95 36.01 18.86
CA ILE A 494 4.98 37.09 18.97
C ILE A 494 5.12 38.08 17.82
N ASN A 495 6.36 38.48 17.48
CA ASN A 495 6.64 39.40 16.38
C ASN A 495 6.22 38.83 15.02
N GLY A 496 6.46 37.54 14.79
CA GLY A 496 6.04 36.88 13.55
C GLY A 496 4.51 36.89 13.38
N LEU A 497 3.77 36.56 14.45
CA LEU A 497 2.30 36.64 14.42
C LEU A 497 1.80 38.08 14.21
N GLN A 498 2.40 39.06 14.89
CA GLN A 498 2.07 40.48 14.71
C GLN A 498 2.42 40.98 13.30
N LEU A 499 3.50 40.46 12.71
CA LEU A 499 3.86 40.81 11.33
C LEU A 499 2.78 40.29 10.37
N ILE A 500 2.26 39.04 10.54
CA ILE A 500 1.13 38.53 9.74
C ILE A 500 -0.10 39.45 9.90
N ASP A 501 -0.45 39.82 11.15
CA ASP A 501 -1.60 40.69 11.44
C ASP A 501 -1.48 42.07 10.82
N SER A 502 -0.25 42.59 10.68
CA SER A 502 0.02 43.94 10.11
C SER A 502 -0.02 43.97 8.60
N GLN A 503 0.09 42.84 7.90
CA GLN A 503 0.15 42.78 6.45
C GLN A 503 -1.24 42.79 5.82
N ARG A 504 -1.37 43.50 4.68
CA ARG A 504 -2.57 43.49 3.84
C ARG A 504 -2.43 42.39 2.78
N MET A 505 -2.63 41.17 3.16
CA MET A 505 -2.45 40.01 2.30
C MET A 505 -3.58 39.82 1.26
N PRO A 506 -3.32 39.11 0.16
CA PRO A 506 -4.37 38.53 -0.69
C PRO A 506 -5.39 37.74 0.13
N GLN A 507 -6.64 37.71 -0.33
CA GLN A 507 -7.70 37.05 0.40
C GLN A 507 -7.51 35.51 0.41
N TYR A 508 -7.01 34.95 -0.68
CA TYR A 508 -6.91 33.50 -0.89
C TYR A 508 -5.47 33.06 -1.21
N SER A 509 -5.11 31.86 -0.76
CA SER A 509 -3.80 31.26 -0.96
C SER A 509 -3.50 30.96 -2.43
N GLU A 510 -4.54 30.67 -3.23
CA GLU A 510 -4.43 30.34 -4.66
C GLU A 510 -3.93 31.52 -5.51
N GLN A 511 -3.90 32.71 -4.91
CA GLN A 511 -3.35 33.93 -5.55
C GLN A 511 -1.82 34.02 -5.39
N MET A 512 -1.19 33.07 -4.72
CA MET A 512 0.24 33.03 -4.48
C MET A 512 0.89 31.87 -5.25
N PRO A 513 2.16 32.02 -5.68
CA PRO A 513 2.85 30.98 -6.45
C PRO A 513 3.43 29.86 -5.57
N PHE A 514 2.84 29.58 -4.42
CA PHE A 514 3.28 28.51 -3.53
C PHE A 514 2.12 27.79 -2.89
N VAL A 515 2.37 26.54 -2.50
CA VAL A 515 1.46 25.68 -1.75
C VAL A 515 2.13 25.28 -0.45
N LEU A 516 1.37 25.40 0.63
CA LEU A 516 1.73 24.86 1.94
C LEU A 516 1.07 23.50 2.07
N SER A 517 1.85 22.43 1.91
CA SER A 517 1.36 21.08 2.09
C SER A 517 1.40 20.71 3.57
N LYS A 518 0.26 20.29 4.15
CA LYS A 518 0.18 19.75 5.52
C LYS A 518 0.36 18.24 5.61
N GLY A 519 0.52 17.58 4.49
CA GLY A 519 0.68 16.12 4.44
C GLY A 519 2.14 15.67 4.32
N SER A 520 2.32 14.35 4.32
CA SER A 520 3.59 13.77 3.87
C SER A 520 3.81 14.12 2.41
N SER A 521 4.97 14.63 2.07
CA SER A 521 5.34 14.90 0.69
C SER A 521 6.70 14.28 0.39
N ASP A 522 6.86 13.95 -0.87
CA ASP A 522 8.14 13.51 -1.39
C ASP A 522 9.16 14.66 -1.22
N LEU A 523 10.27 14.37 -0.55
CA LEU A 523 11.36 15.31 -0.35
C LEU A 523 12.26 15.46 -1.58
N MET A 524 12.08 14.61 -2.59
CA MET A 524 12.86 14.61 -3.82
C MET A 524 12.26 15.53 -4.87
N ASN A 525 11.91 16.77 -4.48
CA ASN A 525 11.32 17.76 -5.37
C ASN A 525 12.09 19.08 -5.26
N GLU A 526 12.58 19.59 -6.39
CA GLU A 526 13.30 20.85 -6.46
C GLU A 526 12.42 22.07 -6.12
N ASP A 527 11.10 21.92 -6.19
CA ASP A 527 10.15 22.99 -5.88
C ASP A 527 10.02 23.27 -4.37
N ILE A 528 10.74 22.57 -3.54
CA ILE A 528 10.70 22.74 -2.09
C ILE A 528 11.51 23.96 -1.65
N LEU A 529 10.91 24.76 -0.77
CA LEU A 529 11.56 25.88 -0.08
C LEU A 529 11.87 25.49 1.37
N VAL A 530 13.13 25.52 1.72
CA VAL A 530 13.58 25.34 3.13
C VAL A 530 13.85 26.72 3.72
N LEU A 531 13.03 27.13 4.67
CA LEU A 531 13.07 28.47 5.28
C LEU A 531 13.74 28.44 6.66
N SER A 532 14.43 29.55 7.00
CA SER A 532 14.69 29.91 8.39
C SER A 532 13.49 30.62 9.00
N LEU A 533 13.41 30.72 10.33
CA LEU A 533 12.35 31.49 11.00
C LEU A 533 12.49 33.00 10.69
N THR A 534 13.70 33.52 10.89
CA THR A 534 14.07 34.91 10.65
C THR A 534 15.22 34.98 9.63
N GLU A 535 15.47 36.16 9.09
CA GLU A 535 16.58 36.36 8.13
C GLU A 535 17.92 35.98 8.73
N GLY A 536 18.69 35.14 8.02
CA GLY A 536 19.99 34.65 8.46
C GLY A 536 19.95 33.60 9.60
N GLY A 537 18.76 33.19 10.02
CA GLY A 537 18.56 32.14 11.02
C GLY A 537 18.82 30.73 10.51
N ALA A 538 18.79 29.75 11.40
CA ALA A 538 18.90 28.33 11.07
C ALA A 538 17.69 27.88 10.24
N LYS A 539 17.96 27.15 9.13
CA LYS A 539 16.93 26.49 8.34
C LYS A 539 16.53 25.19 8.99
N VAL A 540 15.26 24.81 8.86
CA VAL A 540 14.70 23.58 9.40
C VAL A 540 13.69 23.02 8.40
N GLN A 541 13.86 21.75 8.04
CA GLN A 541 12.87 20.97 7.30
C GLN A 541 12.38 19.83 8.17
N PRO A 542 11.18 19.92 8.73
CA PRO A 542 10.61 18.83 9.50
C PRO A 542 10.35 17.62 8.63
N ALA A 543 10.64 16.45 9.18
CA ALA A 543 10.45 15.17 8.53
C ALA A 543 10.02 14.12 9.56
N ARG A 544 9.39 13.06 9.11
CA ARG A 544 9.11 11.86 9.89
C ARG A 544 9.91 10.69 9.36
N LEU A 545 10.24 9.78 10.25
CA LEU A 545 11.03 8.61 9.96
C LEU A 545 10.21 7.36 10.26
N PHE A 546 10.14 6.47 9.30
CA PHE A 546 9.58 5.13 9.50
C PHE A 546 10.72 4.17 9.78
N VAL A 547 10.57 3.40 10.85
CA VAL A 547 11.60 2.48 11.34
C VAL A 547 11.00 1.12 11.67
N TYR A 548 11.80 0.07 11.48
CA TYR A 548 11.54 -1.20 12.15
C TYR A 548 12.29 -1.24 13.47
N PHE A 549 11.59 -1.66 14.53
CA PHE A 549 12.27 -2.18 15.72
C PHE A 549 11.77 -3.60 16.03
N ILE A 550 12.65 -4.37 16.66
CA ILE A 550 12.35 -5.74 17.10
C ILE A 550 11.97 -5.68 18.57
N ASN A 551 10.86 -6.32 18.93
CA ASN A 551 10.46 -6.48 20.32
C ASN A 551 11.51 -7.27 21.10
N SER A 552 12.02 -6.72 22.20
CA SER A 552 13.03 -7.40 23.03
C SER A 552 12.53 -8.70 23.66
N GLN A 553 11.21 -8.91 23.70
CA GLN A 553 10.54 -10.07 24.27
C GLN A 553 10.11 -11.08 23.20
N THR A 554 10.53 -10.92 21.94
CA THR A 554 10.19 -11.88 20.87
C THR A 554 10.72 -13.28 21.16
N GLU A 555 9.88 -14.29 20.90
CA GLU A 555 10.29 -15.69 20.96
C GLU A 555 11.03 -16.14 19.68
N ASN A 556 11.02 -15.31 18.62
CA ASN A 556 11.57 -15.61 17.29
C ASN A 556 12.65 -14.58 16.84
N PRO A 557 13.70 -14.31 17.66
CA PRO A 557 14.65 -13.23 17.39
C PRO A 557 15.37 -13.38 16.05
N GLU A 558 15.75 -14.60 15.64
CA GLU A 558 16.45 -14.85 14.39
C GLU A 558 15.55 -14.56 13.17
N LEU A 559 14.29 -14.96 13.20
CA LEU A 559 13.34 -14.66 12.13
C LEU A 559 13.05 -13.15 12.06
N ALA A 560 12.93 -12.49 13.20
CA ALA A 560 12.75 -11.04 13.26
C ALA A 560 13.95 -10.29 12.66
N LEU A 561 15.17 -10.76 12.94
CA LEU A 561 16.40 -10.24 12.34
C LEU A 561 16.43 -10.50 10.82
N ASP A 562 16.07 -11.67 10.36
CA ASP A 562 15.99 -12.00 8.92
C ASP A 562 14.99 -11.07 8.21
N TYR A 563 13.84 -10.80 8.84
CA TYR A 563 12.84 -9.89 8.29
C TYR A 563 13.40 -8.48 8.11
N VAL A 564 14.04 -7.94 9.14
CA VAL A 564 14.62 -6.59 9.13
C VAL A 564 15.82 -6.51 8.16
N ARG A 565 16.67 -7.55 8.09
CA ARG A 565 17.75 -7.64 7.09
C ARG A 565 17.23 -7.63 5.66
N THR A 566 16.16 -8.38 5.41
CA THR A 566 15.50 -8.37 4.09
C THR A 566 15.06 -6.96 3.70
N ALA A 567 14.51 -6.19 4.64
CA ALA A 567 14.13 -4.80 4.39
C ALA A 567 15.31 -3.92 3.98
N VAL A 568 16.45 -4.06 4.64
CA VAL A 568 17.66 -3.30 4.31
C VAL A 568 18.24 -3.72 2.96
N GLN A 569 18.32 -5.02 2.70
CA GLN A 569 18.93 -5.58 1.48
C GLN A 569 18.12 -5.28 0.23
N HIS A 570 16.79 -5.28 0.35
CA HIS A 570 15.84 -5.09 -0.75
C HIS A 570 15.11 -3.73 -0.68
N MET A 571 15.67 -2.77 0.06
CA MET A 571 15.13 -1.42 0.14
C MET A 571 15.02 -0.79 -1.25
N LYS A 572 13.88 -0.20 -1.55
CA LYS A 572 13.62 0.45 -2.84
C LYS A 572 14.60 1.59 -3.11
N PRO A 573 15.02 1.78 -4.38
CA PRO A 573 15.99 2.81 -4.76
C PRO A 573 15.63 4.21 -4.25
N GLU A 574 14.37 4.61 -4.30
CA GLU A 574 13.91 5.93 -3.81
C GLU A 574 14.13 6.12 -2.30
N PHE A 575 13.95 5.07 -1.50
CA PHE A 575 14.21 5.14 -0.07
C PHE A 575 15.72 5.17 0.22
N ARG A 576 16.50 4.40 -0.55
CA ARG A 576 17.98 4.49 -0.46
C ARG A 576 18.48 5.87 -0.80
N ALA A 577 17.94 6.49 -1.87
CA ALA A 577 18.31 7.84 -2.27
C ALA A 577 18.04 8.87 -1.15
N ALA A 578 16.99 8.68 -0.36
CA ALA A 578 16.65 9.55 0.76
C ALA A 578 17.47 9.29 2.02
N LEU A 579 17.88 8.03 2.27
CA LEU A 579 18.56 7.66 3.50
C LEU A 579 20.09 7.77 3.40
N TYR A 580 20.67 7.48 2.23
CA TYR A 580 22.11 7.35 2.06
C TYR A 580 22.74 8.52 1.29
N PRO A 581 23.61 9.35 1.92
CA PRO A 581 24.29 10.44 1.24
C PRO A 581 25.24 9.97 0.11
N SER A 582 25.64 8.70 0.12
CA SER A 582 26.49 8.09 -0.91
C SER A 582 25.74 7.71 -2.19
N TRP A 583 24.41 7.74 -2.19
CA TRP A 583 23.61 7.48 -3.40
C TRP A 583 23.75 8.64 -4.38
N THR A 584 24.19 8.37 -5.60
CA THR A 584 24.49 9.41 -6.58
C THR A 584 23.77 9.25 -7.91
N GLU A 585 23.07 8.16 -8.11
CA GLU A 585 22.41 7.85 -9.37
C GLU A 585 20.94 8.24 -9.33
N PRO A 586 20.35 8.72 -10.45
CA PRO A 586 18.93 8.96 -10.54
C PRO A 586 18.17 7.65 -10.33
N VAL A 587 16.92 7.73 -9.90
CA VAL A 587 16.04 6.58 -9.73
C VAL A 587 15.10 6.49 -10.91
N GLU A 588 15.20 5.43 -11.69
CA GLU A 588 14.28 5.19 -12.81
C GLU A 588 12.91 4.71 -12.32
N HIS A 589 11.87 5.02 -13.09
CA HIS A 589 10.56 4.42 -12.89
C HIS A 589 10.61 2.93 -13.26
N ALA A 590 10.11 2.10 -12.36
CA ALA A 590 9.99 0.65 -12.61
C ALA A 590 9.23 0.32 -13.91
N ASN A 591 8.21 1.12 -14.23
CA ASN A 591 7.38 0.92 -15.42
C ASN A 591 7.93 1.59 -16.69
N TYR A 592 9.11 2.20 -16.65
CA TYR A 592 9.68 2.85 -17.82
C TYR A 592 9.92 1.90 -19.01
N PRO A 593 10.41 0.68 -18.82
CA PRO A 593 10.53 -0.29 -19.92
C PRO A 593 9.19 -0.61 -20.58
N LEU A 594 8.12 -0.77 -19.81
CA LEU A 594 6.77 -1.01 -20.33
C LEU A 594 6.26 0.18 -21.13
N TRP A 595 6.42 1.40 -20.60
CA TRP A 595 6.05 2.62 -21.31
C TRP A 595 6.80 2.74 -22.64
N LEU A 596 8.10 2.40 -22.68
CA LEU A 596 8.87 2.39 -23.95
C LEU A 596 8.31 1.38 -24.95
N GLU A 597 7.94 0.19 -24.47
CA GLU A 597 7.35 -0.84 -25.32
C GLU A 597 6.00 -0.40 -25.92
N GLU A 598 5.12 0.19 -25.10
CA GLU A 598 3.83 0.76 -25.55
C GLU A 598 4.04 1.85 -26.60
N MET A 599 4.95 2.78 -26.36
CA MET A 599 5.27 3.85 -27.32
C MET A 599 5.84 3.30 -28.63
N ALA A 600 6.68 2.26 -28.56
CA ALA A 600 7.23 1.62 -29.74
C ALA A 600 6.15 0.86 -30.56
N GLN A 601 5.18 0.23 -29.90
CA GLN A 601 4.05 -0.41 -30.54
C GLN A 601 3.15 0.61 -31.25
N GLU A 602 2.81 1.71 -30.60
CA GLU A 602 2.04 2.80 -31.21
C GLU A 602 2.79 3.41 -32.42
N GLU A 603 4.09 3.63 -32.31
CA GLU A 603 4.94 4.09 -33.40
C GLU A 603 4.90 3.13 -34.59
N ALA A 604 4.99 1.81 -34.35
CA ALA A 604 4.95 0.78 -35.40
C ALA A 604 3.61 0.79 -36.14
N LEU A 605 2.47 0.92 -35.44
CA LEU A 605 1.15 1.04 -36.00
C LEU A 605 1.02 2.28 -36.91
N LEU A 606 1.50 3.44 -36.41
CA LEU A 606 1.48 4.70 -37.18
C LEU A 606 2.38 4.61 -38.45
N ARG A 607 3.56 4.01 -38.34
CA ARG A 607 4.47 3.75 -39.49
C ARG A 607 3.81 2.83 -40.53
N SER A 608 3.10 1.80 -40.07
CA SER A 608 2.34 0.88 -40.95
C SER A 608 1.23 1.62 -41.70
N ALA A 609 0.49 2.52 -40.98
CA ALA A 609 -0.55 3.35 -41.62
C ALA A 609 0.03 4.28 -42.67
N VAL A 610 1.16 4.94 -42.40
CA VAL A 610 1.88 5.78 -43.38
C VAL A 610 2.29 4.98 -44.60
N ALA A 611 2.84 3.79 -44.42
CA ALA A 611 3.29 2.91 -45.52
C ALA A 611 2.11 2.43 -46.38
N LYS A 612 0.97 2.12 -45.75
CA LYS A 612 -0.26 1.65 -46.43
C LYS A 612 -0.91 2.74 -47.28
N GLU A 613 -1.02 3.93 -46.76
CA GLU A 613 -1.76 5.05 -47.39
C GLU A 613 -0.88 5.85 -48.39
N GLY A 614 0.42 5.73 -48.36
CA GLY A 614 1.36 6.33 -49.29
C GLY A 614 1.25 7.85 -49.48
N ALA A 615 1.33 8.35 -50.69
CA ALA A 615 1.32 9.79 -51.00
C ALA A 615 -0.08 10.41 -51.06
N THR A 616 -1.12 9.74 -50.55
CA THR A 616 -2.51 10.20 -50.53
C THR A 616 -2.72 11.33 -49.47
N ALA A 617 -3.91 11.91 -49.44
CA ALA A 617 -4.29 12.83 -48.37
C ALA A 617 -4.30 12.13 -46.99
N ALA A 618 -4.80 10.86 -46.93
CA ALA A 618 -4.79 10.02 -45.76
C ALA A 618 -3.36 9.69 -45.29
N GLY A 619 -2.44 9.44 -46.26
CA GLY A 619 -1.03 9.20 -45.92
C GLY A 619 -0.33 10.44 -45.34
N ARG A 620 -0.67 11.68 -45.78
CA ARG A 620 -0.16 12.89 -45.13
C ARG A 620 -0.71 13.11 -43.76
N ASP A 621 -1.98 12.75 -43.48
CA ASP A 621 -2.58 12.80 -42.16
C ASP A 621 -1.93 11.75 -41.22
N ALA A 622 -1.69 10.54 -41.71
CA ALA A 622 -0.98 9.49 -40.98
C ALA A 622 0.47 9.91 -40.63
N GLN A 623 1.19 10.57 -41.56
CA GLN A 623 2.52 11.11 -41.30
C GLN A 623 2.49 12.21 -40.24
N ALA A 624 1.52 13.13 -40.30
CA ALA A 624 1.38 14.18 -39.29
C ALA A 624 1.11 13.61 -37.89
N ARG A 625 0.31 12.51 -37.79
CA ARG A 625 0.09 11.82 -36.51
C ARG A 625 1.37 11.14 -36.00
N LEU A 626 2.13 10.50 -36.88
CA LEU A 626 3.41 9.91 -36.51
C LEU A 626 4.39 10.97 -36.00
N ASP A 627 4.51 12.10 -36.69
CA ASP A 627 5.40 13.20 -36.26
C ASP A 627 4.96 13.79 -34.92
N ALA A 628 3.65 13.95 -34.70
CA ALA A 628 3.09 14.41 -33.42
C ALA A 628 3.33 13.38 -32.28
N HIS A 629 3.17 12.09 -32.54
CA HIS A 629 3.47 11.03 -31.58
C HIS A 629 4.94 11.05 -31.17
N LEU A 630 5.87 11.07 -32.13
CA LEU A 630 7.31 11.11 -31.86
C LEU A 630 7.70 12.36 -31.03
N ALA A 631 7.15 13.53 -31.36
CA ALA A 631 7.40 14.74 -30.59
C ALA A 631 6.87 14.62 -29.16
N LYS A 632 5.68 14.05 -28.97
CA LYS A 632 5.06 13.82 -27.66
C LYS A 632 5.87 12.83 -26.82
N VAL A 633 6.37 11.76 -27.43
CA VAL A 633 7.23 10.75 -26.74
C VAL A 633 8.50 11.41 -26.21
N GLU A 634 9.18 12.22 -27.02
CA GLU A 634 10.39 12.94 -26.59
C GLU A 634 10.11 13.97 -25.49
N GLU A 635 8.98 14.67 -25.56
CA GLU A 635 8.54 15.62 -24.52
C GLU A 635 8.25 14.92 -23.17
N LEU A 636 7.57 13.77 -23.21
CA LEU A 636 7.14 13.05 -22.01
C LEU A 636 8.22 12.13 -21.43
N ARG A 637 9.19 11.67 -22.24
CA ARG A 637 10.23 10.71 -21.86
C ARG A 637 10.91 11.03 -20.52
N PRO A 638 11.38 12.26 -20.23
CA PRO A 638 12.07 12.54 -18.98
C PRO A 638 11.20 12.28 -17.74
N GLY A 639 9.90 12.63 -17.82
CA GLY A 639 8.96 12.43 -16.73
C GLY A 639 8.55 10.97 -16.51
N TYR A 640 8.62 10.14 -17.56
CA TYR A 640 8.36 8.70 -17.45
C TYR A 640 9.61 7.88 -17.13
N GLN A 641 10.80 8.38 -17.51
CA GLN A 641 12.04 7.67 -17.28
C GLN A 641 12.48 7.69 -15.82
N TYR A 642 12.40 8.86 -15.17
CA TYR A 642 12.93 9.01 -13.83
C TYR A 642 11.85 9.32 -12.81
N LYS A 643 11.79 8.53 -11.76
CA LYS A 643 11.04 8.80 -10.53
C LYS A 643 11.74 9.88 -9.70
N ILE A 644 13.08 9.85 -9.71
CA ILE A 644 13.93 10.89 -9.11
C ILE A 644 15.04 11.21 -10.12
N THR A 645 15.03 12.43 -10.61
CA THR A 645 16.04 12.90 -11.53
C THR A 645 17.38 13.20 -10.83
N GLN A 646 18.45 13.33 -11.60
CA GLN A 646 19.77 13.68 -11.07
C GLN A 646 19.78 15.08 -10.42
N SER A 647 18.97 16.01 -10.89
CA SER A 647 18.86 17.36 -10.33
C SER A 647 18.12 17.35 -9.00
N GLU A 648 17.00 16.64 -8.91
CA GLU A 648 16.23 16.47 -7.66
C GLU A 648 17.05 15.80 -6.58
N LEU A 649 17.77 14.73 -6.93
CA LEU A 649 18.67 14.06 -6.00
C LEU A 649 19.77 15.00 -5.46
N ARG A 650 20.42 15.76 -6.35
CA ARG A 650 21.43 16.76 -5.93
C ARG A 650 20.84 17.86 -5.06
N PHE A 651 19.64 18.33 -5.42
CA PHE A 651 18.92 19.32 -4.62
C PHE A 651 18.65 18.78 -3.21
N TYR A 652 18.08 17.58 -3.12
CA TYR A 652 17.81 16.94 -1.84
C TYR A 652 19.07 16.86 -0.98
N GLN A 653 20.16 16.27 -1.51
CA GLN A 653 21.38 16.04 -0.75
C GLN A 653 22.08 17.32 -0.33
N GLN A 654 22.07 18.38 -1.15
CA GLN A 654 22.82 19.60 -0.90
C GLN A 654 22.00 20.71 -0.23
N GLN A 655 20.69 20.77 -0.51
CA GLN A 655 19.86 21.90 -0.13
C GLN A 655 18.78 21.55 0.89
N LEU A 656 18.46 20.25 1.08
CA LEU A 656 17.36 19.83 1.96
C LEU A 656 17.85 18.90 3.08
N ALA A 657 18.52 17.80 2.76
CA ALA A 657 18.95 16.80 3.74
C ALA A 657 19.80 17.36 4.91
N PRO A 658 20.66 18.39 4.72
CA PRO A 658 21.38 19.02 5.82
C PRO A 658 20.48 19.72 6.86
N TYR A 659 19.25 20.04 6.48
CA TYR A 659 18.28 20.74 7.34
C TYR A 659 17.17 19.82 7.87
N LEU A 660 17.24 18.51 7.57
CA LEU A 660 16.26 17.55 8.09
C LEU A 660 16.27 17.56 9.62
N PHE A 661 15.10 17.72 10.16
CA PHE A 661 14.83 17.66 11.59
C PHE A 661 13.67 16.70 11.83
N PHE A 662 13.85 15.78 12.75
CA PHE A 662 12.81 14.84 13.19
C PHE A 662 12.26 15.33 14.52
N PRO A 663 11.09 16.01 14.52
CA PRO A 663 10.51 16.54 15.76
C PRO A 663 10.26 15.41 16.74
N PRO A 664 10.41 15.62 18.04
CA PRO A 664 10.00 14.64 19.04
C PRO A 664 8.46 14.47 18.99
N VAL A 665 7.98 13.32 19.46
CA VAL A 665 6.53 13.14 19.68
C VAL A 665 6.07 14.25 20.61
N ASN A 666 5.17 15.08 20.09
CA ASN A 666 4.75 16.30 20.75
C ASN A 666 3.23 16.24 20.97
N PRO A 667 2.74 16.46 22.18
CA PRO A 667 1.31 16.52 22.44
C PRO A 667 0.58 17.60 21.62
N PHE A 668 1.31 18.59 21.09
CA PHE A 668 0.77 19.59 20.17
C PHE A 668 0.61 19.10 18.72
N THR A 669 1.19 17.98 18.34
CA THR A 669 1.05 17.39 17.00
C THR A 669 -0.14 16.44 16.88
N ASN A 670 -0.66 15.90 17.98
CA ASN A 670 -1.85 15.04 18.01
C ASN A 670 -3.12 15.88 18.23
N TYR A 671 -3.55 16.57 17.18
CA TYR A 671 -4.68 17.52 17.21
C TYR A 671 -6.05 16.90 17.46
N ASP A 672 -6.21 15.59 17.34
CA ASP A 672 -7.51 14.91 17.29
C ASP A 672 -7.85 14.02 18.49
N GLU A 673 -7.15 14.12 19.61
CA GLU A 673 -7.50 13.30 20.78
C GLU A 673 -8.81 13.75 21.43
N PRO A 674 -9.78 12.85 21.64
CA PRO A 674 -11.01 13.15 22.36
C PRO A 674 -10.72 13.50 23.83
N GLY A 675 -10.91 14.75 24.19
CA GLY A 675 -10.76 15.24 25.58
C GLY A 675 -9.59 16.18 25.80
N GLY A 676 -8.65 16.30 24.86
CA GLY A 676 -7.59 17.32 24.91
C GLY A 676 -8.14 18.72 24.65
N GLU A 677 -7.74 19.72 25.43
CA GLU A 677 -7.95 21.14 25.06
C GLU A 677 -7.03 21.46 23.86
N SER A 678 -7.53 21.21 22.68
CA SER A 678 -6.80 21.32 21.42
C SER A 678 -6.28 22.76 21.22
N ILE A 679 -5.02 22.88 20.82
CA ILE A 679 -4.43 24.12 20.27
C ILE A 679 -5.32 24.71 19.17
N ASP A 680 -5.99 23.89 18.43
CA ASP A 680 -6.93 24.26 17.39
C ASP A 680 -7.98 25.26 17.84
N LYS A 681 -8.48 25.17 19.07
CA LYS A 681 -9.46 26.10 19.60
C LYS A 681 -8.85 27.49 19.80
N ASP A 682 -7.64 27.56 20.35
CA ASP A 682 -6.93 28.81 20.53
C ASP A 682 -6.47 29.41 19.21
N LEU A 683 -5.95 28.58 18.31
CA LEU A 683 -5.57 28.98 16.97
C LEU A 683 -6.79 29.52 16.17
N ARG A 684 -7.95 28.84 16.23
CA ARG A 684 -9.20 29.32 15.60
C ARG A 684 -9.63 30.67 16.16
N ARG A 685 -9.60 30.85 17.50
CA ARG A 685 -9.91 32.15 18.14
C ARG A 685 -8.97 33.25 17.68
N TYR A 686 -7.67 32.94 17.59
CA TYR A 686 -6.68 33.89 17.10
C TYR A 686 -6.91 34.21 15.61
N ILE A 687 -7.14 33.22 14.76
CA ILE A 687 -7.45 33.39 13.34
C ILE A 687 -8.71 34.26 13.15
N GLN A 688 -9.73 34.07 14.00
CA GLN A 688 -10.99 34.83 13.97
C GLN A 688 -10.86 36.24 14.59
N GLY A 689 -9.68 36.64 15.05
CA GLY A 689 -9.46 37.94 15.68
C GLY A 689 -10.09 38.10 17.08
N GLN A 690 -10.46 36.98 17.72
CA GLN A 690 -11.08 36.99 19.07
C GLN A 690 -10.04 37.13 20.19
N GLN A 691 -8.76 36.97 19.86
CA GLN A 691 -7.65 37.19 20.80
C GLN A 691 -6.44 37.80 20.05
N SER A 692 -5.60 38.55 20.79
CA SER A 692 -4.36 39.10 20.25
C SER A 692 -3.27 38.05 20.12
N ALA A 693 -2.23 38.31 19.30
CA ALA A 693 -1.05 37.46 19.17
C ALA A 693 -0.40 37.17 20.54
N GLN A 694 -0.33 38.17 21.43
CA GLN A 694 0.25 38.01 22.78
C GLN A 694 -0.62 37.13 23.68
N ALA A 695 -1.95 37.28 23.63
CA ALA A 695 -2.86 36.43 24.42
C ALA A 695 -2.83 34.97 23.89
N PHE A 696 -2.72 34.78 22.60
CA PHE A 696 -2.55 33.47 22.00
C PHE A 696 -1.24 32.80 22.44
N ALA A 697 -0.11 33.52 22.37
CA ALA A 697 1.19 33.02 22.82
C ALA A 697 1.18 32.62 24.30
N GLN A 698 0.53 33.43 25.16
CA GLN A 698 0.39 33.12 26.59
C GLN A 698 -0.45 31.87 26.85
N SER A 699 -1.54 31.69 26.10
CA SER A 699 -2.38 30.47 26.15
C SER A 699 -1.59 29.22 25.79
N LEU A 700 -0.83 29.27 24.69
CA LEU A 700 0.03 28.17 24.25
C LEU A 700 1.12 27.85 25.28
N GLN A 701 1.74 28.88 25.87
CA GLN A 701 2.78 28.70 26.92
C GLN A 701 2.24 28.02 28.18
N GLN A 702 1.03 28.36 28.59
CA GLN A 702 0.39 27.69 29.73
C GLN A 702 0.13 26.22 29.41
N LYS A 703 -0.36 25.90 28.20
CA LYS A 703 -0.58 24.52 27.76
C LYS A 703 0.74 23.74 27.68
N ALA A 704 1.79 24.31 27.10
CA ALA A 704 3.10 23.67 27.02
C ALA A 704 3.62 23.28 28.42
N ARG A 705 3.52 24.18 29.41
CA ARG A 705 3.93 23.88 30.80
C ARG A 705 3.10 22.76 31.44
N LEU A 706 1.78 22.75 31.22
CA LEU A 706 0.94 21.68 31.77
C LEU A 706 1.34 20.31 31.17
N MET A 707 1.60 20.26 29.88
CA MET A 707 2.00 19.04 29.21
C MET A 707 3.39 18.54 29.62
N GLU A 708 4.35 19.45 29.86
CA GLU A 708 5.65 19.11 30.44
C GLU A 708 5.51 18.48 31.82
N MET A 709 4.57 19.00 32.65
CA MET A 709 4.30 18.47 34.00
C MET A 709 3.57 17.13 34.00
N GLU A 710 2.76 16.85 32.97
CA GLU A 710 2.02 15.58 32.84
C GLU A 710 2.87 14.47 32.14
N GLY A 711 3.93 14.85 31.42
CA GLY A 711 4.85 13.94 30.73
C GLY A 711 6.03 13.47 31.60
N GLU A 712 6.25 14.05 32.80
CA GLU A 712 7.17 13.57 33.82
C GLU A 712 6.48 12.51 34.70
#